data_d75e697efa829a4a0d7e923827207dd6
#
_entry.id   d75e697efa829a4a0d7e923827207dd6
#
_cell.length_a   1.000
_cell.length_b   1.000
_cell.length_c   1.000
_cell.angle_alpha   90.00
_cell.angle_beta   90.00
_cell.angle_gamma   90.00
#
_symmetry.space_group_name_H-M   'P 1'
#
loop_
_entity.id
_entity.type
_entity.pdbx_description
1 polymer ?
#
loop_
_entity_poly.entity_id
_entity_poly.type
_entity_poly.pdbx_seq_one_letter_code
_entity_poly.pdbx_strand_id
1 'polypeptide(L)'
;MSVFIRRYQSDPGNEVFLEIESVNILDLDPPATISGIGTGTALIVGEFENGPFNAVTEITGPSDLSTTFGELGYRYAGVVGNYPSAVARKADGALDAEYWNGNGFAQLNGKKFRRLICVRADTSIGEVEFTRRATLTGNAAFAYNMEPGQAITLAVSTPSSQGTATFTAAAAVLTSGTGTYNTGFTGGEQLVMSVDGRPNVTVTFLASDQSQAAVIARINKAFGFTVCDDPTATEIRFTSLRRGSDASVKVVSGTPAVLTALGLVVGTTAGTGVVGDIDAVRFDEIKSVIEFNVTNVFVDKSATGAIRISRKYEGAGDYVTVISSTATALGFVAGDFASNTGYTYYKSLNGTYPTGFLGGEVLTVAHDDGNPVSVVFQLADQSIEQVAARINSTVGYPMASNALGETKLLLRSKTNGGNIRVLGGTAMLGFGMSVTSVQAKAVSAGLIPAGTLLAATDDQLFVTMQDLKVSASNPGAYKVKVRHAIDDGTGQIALAGSITNVMVGLVIGSFEVVNPTATKAAMTEGQIDAAYSDAIDATLNANTQARITNVIWSARQSNAIRRKLRSNVLESSSIGMFGRMCITRAPMNTDKALAQSNAAEPGVGAYREQRNIYCYPNVVSFVPQIAARGIGGGLGFTADGLVNLGADGFMASILSQLPPEENPGQATAFTTGIVGIENSPNISNFTINDYINFRAAGIASFRMDDGIAIVQSGVTSVDPSLYPNLRNIARRRMADFIQDTLARRCKGFGKRLNTQARRKAIAVEIRAFLDGLLSKNNPTSQRIAGYSVDEKSGNTVQTLAQGIFRIIIRIKTLSSLDAIVLDTQVGESVEVTEFIPEG
;
A
#
# COMPACT_ATOMS: atom_id res chain seq x y z
N MET A 1 6.50 -51.22 21.19
CA MET A 1 5.45 -52.17 21.62
C MET A 1 4.47 -51.51 22.59
N SER A 2 4.86 -50.95 23.69
CA SER A 2 3.88 -50.38 24.65
C SER A 2 3.04 -49.21 24.11
N VAL A 3 3.63 -48.38 23.25
CA VAL A 3 2.92 -47.23 22.57
C VAL A 3 1.89 -47.71 21.56
N PHE A 4 2.15 -48.83 21.00
CA PHE A 4 1.31 -49.53 20.07
C PHE A 4 0.05 -50.07 20.74
N ILE A 5 0.22 -50.71 21.86
CA ILE A 5 -0.86 -51.22 22.68
C ILE A 5 -1.77 -50.09 23.19
N ARG A 6 -1.23 -48.92 23.52
CA ARG A 6 -2.04 -47.77 23.93
C ARG A 6 -2.91 -47.20 22.81
N ARG A 7 -2.41 -47.18 21.60
CA ARG A 7 -3.18 -46.71 20.45
C ARG A 7 -4.33 -47.65 20.15
N TYR A 8 -4.01 -48.89 20.23
CA TYR A 8 -4.98 -49.91 20.05
C TYR A 8 -6.11 -49.83 21.09
N GLN A 9 -5.75 -49.60 22.34
CA GLN A 9 -6.73 -49.46 23.41
C GLN A 9 -7.57 -48.19 23.32
N SER A 10 -7.11 -47.19 22.64
CA SER A 10 -7.87 -45.96 22.45
C SER A 10 -8.84 -46.00 21.27
N ASP A 11 -8.71 -46.99 20.42
CA ASP A 11 -9.59 -47.21 19.27
C ASP A 11 -10.13 -48.64 19.24
N PRO A 12 -11.35 -48.85 19.74
CA PRO A 12 -11.95 -50.18 19.81
C PRO A 12 -12.12 -50.89 18.45
N GLY A 13 -11.98 -50.16 17.37
CA GLY A 13 -12.04 -50.72 16.01
C GLY A 13 -10.72 -51.30 15.51
N ASN A 14 -9.64 -51.17 16.28
CA ASN A 14 -8.30 -51.54 15.86
C ASN A 14 -7.78 -52.85 16.46
N GLU A 15 -8.62 -53.67 17.04
CA GLU A 15 -8.22 -54.99 17.58
C GLU A 15 -7.50 -55.86 16.57
N VAL A 16 -7.91 -55.75 15.31
CA VAL A 16 -7.28 -56.48 14.20
C VAL A 16 -5.82 -56.06 13.97
N PHE A 17 -5.44 -54.87 14.36
CA PHE A 17 -4.09 -54.39 14.15
C PHE A 17 -3.08 -54.83 15.19
N LEU A 18 -3.57 -55.41 16.32
CA LEU A 18 -2.68 -56.00 17.32
C LEU A 18 -2.08 -57.29 16.87
N GLU A 19 -2.79 -58.07 16.11
CA GLU A 19 -2.35 -59.35 15.61
C GLU A 19 -1.32 -59.19 14.48
N ILE A 20 -1.32 -58.10 13.89
CA ILE A 20 -0.36 -57.82 12.87
C ILE A 20 0.71 -56.98 13.55
N GLU A 21 1.84 -57.50 13.84
CA GLU A 21 3.04 -56.69 14.17
C GLU A 21 3.28 -55.62 13.12
N SER A 22 2.21 -55.06 12.69
CA SER A 22 2.20 -54.25 11.52
C SER A 22 2.49 -52.80 11.88
N VAL A 23 3.45 -52.33 11.23
CA VAL A 23 3.81 -50.98 11.09
C VAL A 23 2.60 -50.06 10.84
N ASN A 24 1.49 -50.65 10.36
CA ASN A 24 0.24 -49.93 10.13
C ASN A 24 -0.33 -49.27 11.38
N ILE A 25 -0.10 -49.84 12.53
CA ILE A 25 -0.50 -49.24 13.81
C ILE A 25 0.42 -48.07 14.16
N LEU A 26 1.69 -48.12 13.75
CA LEU A 26 2.66 -47.06 13.95
C LEU A 26 2.37 -45.87 13.05
N ASP A 27 1.70 -46.12 11.93
CA ASP A 27 1.27 -45.07 11.03
C ASP A 27 0.01 -44.29 11.51
N LEU A 28 -0.66 -44.85 12.50
CA LEU A 28 -1.76 -44.17 13.15
C LEU A 28 -1.19 -43.29 14.25
N ASP A 29 -1.03 -42.01 13.96
CA ASP A 29 -0.79 -41.07 15.03
C ASP A 29 -1.87 -41.19 16.10
N PRO A 30 -1.53 -41.06 17.39
CA PRO A 30 -2.53 -41.02 18.43
C PRO A 30 -3.61 -40.03 18.01
N PRO A 31 -4.89 -40.35 18.19
CA PRO A 31 -5.94 -39.41 17.86
C PRO A 31 -5.67 -38.13 18.63
N ALA A 32 -5.06 -37.18 17.96
CA ALA A 32 -4.98 -35.82 18.46
C ALA A 32 -6.43 -35.37 18.55
N THR A 33 -6.93 -35.20 19.75
CA THR A 33 -8.22 -34.58 19.97
C THR A 33 -8.29 -33.35 19.11
N ILE A 34 -9.24 -33.32 18.18
CA ILE A 34 -9.46 -32.18 17.32
C ILE A 34 -9.85 -31.02 18.24
N SER A 35 -8.88 -30.22 18.65
CA SER A 35 -9.18 -28.95 19.32
C SER A 35 -9.76 -28.01 18.29
N GLY A 36 -10.88 -27.38 18.60
CA GLY A 36 -11.49 -26.38 17.76
C GLY A 36 -10.49 -25.24 17.46
N ILE A 37 -10.56 -24.68 16.29
CA ILE A 37 -9.77 -23.49 15.92
C ILE A 37 -10.30 -22.25 16.64
N GLY A 38 -9.44 -21.24 16.80
CA GLY A 38 -9.87 -19.95 17.35
C GLY A 38 -10.89 -19.28 16.44
N THR A 39 -11.96 -18.75 17.02
CA THR A 39 -13.08 -18.11 16.31
C THR A 39 -13.18 -16.61 16.54
N GLY A 40 -12.23 -16.04 17.30
CA GLY A 40 -12.25 -14.64 17.72
C GLY A 40 -11.26 -13.74 17.00
N THR A 41 -10.77 -14.10 15.81
CA THR A 41 -9.85 -13.26 15.06
C THR A 41 -10.60 -12.29 14.15
N ALA A 42 -10.45 -11.01 14.43
CA ALA A 42 -11.03 -9.91 13.66
C ALA A 42 -9.95 -9.23 12.82
N LEU A 43 -10.27 -8.82 11.60
CA LEU A 43 -9.37 -8.12 10.69
C LEU A 43 -10.01 -6.84 10.18
N ILE A 44 -9.31 -5.73 10.36
CA ILE A 44 -9.69 -4.43 9.79
C ILE A 44 -8.78 -4.07 8.62
N VAL A 45 -9.40 -3.52 7.57
CA VAL A 45 -8.72 -2.75 6.54
C VAL A 45 -9.06 -1.29 6.73
N GLY A 46 -8.04 -0.46 6.89
CA GLY A 46 -8.27 0.96 7.19
C GLY A 46 -7.10 1.84 6.83
N GLU A 47 -7.33 3.13 6.91
CA GLU A 47 -6.28 4.13 6.95
C GLU A 47 -5.73 4.21 8.36
N PHE A 48 -4.42 4.21 8.47
CA PHE A 48 -3.72 4.39 9.73
C PHE A 48 -2.62 5.44 9.54
N GLU A 49 -2.22 6.07 10.60
CA GLU A 49 -1.16 7.08 10.58
C GLU A 49 0.18 6.48 10.14
N ASN A 50 0.52 5.32 10.67
CA ASN A 50 1.77 4.60 10.46
C ASN A 50 1.53 3.18 9.99
N GLY A 51 2.60 2.42 9.88
CA GLY A 51 2.58 0.99 9.58
C GLY A 51 2.77 0.67 8.09
N PRO A 52 3.05 -0.58 7.80
CA PRO A 52 3.30 -1.03 6.43
C PRO A 52 2.01 -1.05 5.60
N PHE A 53 2.11 -0.61 4.33
CA PHE A 53 0.99 -0.68 3.39
C PHE A 53 0.75 -2.09 2.89
N ASN A 54 -0.52 -2.46 2.76
CA ASN A 54 -0.98 -3.74 2.22
C ASN A 54 -0.35 -4.98 2.89
N ALA A 55 0.13 -4.81 4.13
CA ALA A 55 0.73 -5.88 4.92
C ALA A 55 -0.20 -6.33 6.04
N VAL A 56 -0.35 -7.63 6.17
CA VAL A 56 -1.15 -8.25 7.22
C VAL A 56 -0.36 -8.23 8.52
N THR A 57 -0.78 -7.43 9.49
CA THR A 57 -0.08 -7.20 10.75
C THR A 57 -0.97 -7.57 11.93
N GLU A 58 -0.52 -8.49 12.77
CA GLU A 58 -1.22 -8.87 14.00
C GLU A 58 -0.90 -7.88 15.11
N ILE A 59 -1.93 -7.51 15.86
CA ILE A 59 -1.86 -6.58 16.99
C ILE A 59 -2.12 -7.34 18.28
N THR A 60 -1.16 -7.25 19.19
CA THR A 60 -1.19 -7.98 20.47
C THR A 60 -1.84 -7.19 21.60
N GLY A 61 -1.97 -5.87 21.46
CA GLY A 61 -2.59 -5.01 22.44
C GLY A 61 -2.71 -3.55 22.03
N PRO A 62 -3.33 -2.70 22.85
CA PRO A 62 -3.53 -1.28 22.52
C PRO A 62 -2.22 -0.50 22.33
N SER A 63 -1.20 -0.79 23.13
CA SER A 63 0.12 -0.15 22.98
C SER A 63 0.83 -0.58 21.69
N ASP A 64 0.67 -1.83 21.27
CA ASP A 64 1.18 -2.34 20.02
C ASP A 64 0.49 -1.68 18.82
N LEU A 65 -0.85 -1.47 18.92
CA LEU A 65 -1.60 -0.73 17.93
C LEU A 65 -1.06 0.71 17.76
N SER A 66 -0.88 1.44 18.84
CA SER A 66 -0.40 2.82 18.76
C SER A 66 1.07 2.90 18.34
N THR A 67 1.91 1.95 18.73
CA THR A 67 3.31 1.90 18.31
C THR A 67 3.44 1.57 16.83
N THR A 68 2.65 0.62 16.32
CA THR A 68 2.75 0.14 14.94
C THR A 68 2.00 1.04 13.97
N PHE A 69 0.78 1.44 14.31
CA PHE A 69 -0.12 2.14 13.40
C PHE A 69 -0.36 3.61 13.77
N GLY A 70 0.22 4.08 14.88
CA GLY A 70 0.05 5.45 15.36
C GLY A 70 -1.29 5.68 16.05
N GLU A 71 -1.52 6.92 16.40
CA GLU A 71 -2.75 7.39 17.02
C GLU A 71 -3.38 8.48 16.16
N LEU A 72 -4.66 8.73 16.35
CA LEU A 72 -5.39 9.73 15.61
C LEU A 72 -4.72 11.11 15.68
N GLY A 73 -3.98 11.48 14.66
CA GLY A 73 -3.41 12.81 14.48
C GLY A 73 -2.49 13.32 15.60
N TYR A 74 -2.04 12.46 16.50
CA TYR A 74 -1.30 12.86 17.70
C TYR A 74 0.06 13.48 17.40
N ARG A 75 0.77 12.96 16.41
CA ARG A 75 2.14 13.41 16.09
C ARG A 75 2.21 14.82 15.51
N TYR A 76 1.12 15.32 14.95
CA TYR A 76 1.10 16.63 14.29
C TYR A 76 0.62 17.77 15.18
N ALA A 77 0.03 17.46 16.32
CA ALA A 77 -0.58 18.46 17.21
C ALA A 77 0.43 19.49 17.79
N GLY A 78 1.72 19.15 17.82
CA GLY A 78 2.77 20.05 18.33
C GLY A 78 3.41 20.93 17.27
N VAL A 79 3.17 20.70 15.99
CA VAL A 79 3.91 21.33 14.91
C VAL A 79 3.15 22.49 14.24
N VAL A 80 1.85 22.38 14.18
CA VAL A 80 1.00 23.40 13.58
C VAL A 80 -0.18 23.61 14.50
N GLY A 81 -0.24 24.71 15.18
CA GLY A 81 -1.20 24.96 16.26
C GLY A 81 -2.69 24.80 15.94
N ASN A 82 -3.01 24.33 14.75
CA ASN A 82 -4.35 23.96 14.31
C ASN A 82 -4.38 22.53 13.80
N TYR A 83 -5.08 21.74 14.49
CA TYR A 83 -5.32 20.36 14.27
C TYR A 83 -6.75 20.19 13.78
N PRO A 84 -7.07 19.35 12.90
CA PRO A 84 -6.69 17.97 12.77
C PRO A 84 -6.29 17.57 11.35
N SER A 85 -5.08 17.17 11.18
CA SER A 85 -4.59 16.65 9.91
C SER A 85 -5.12 15.25 9.56
N ALA A 86 -5.75 14.57 10.50
CA ALA A 86 -6.26 13.23 10.27
C ALA A 86 -7.73 13.20 9.85
N VAL A 87 -8.36 14.36 9.68
CA VAL A 87 -9.78 14.43 9.35
C VAL A 87 -9.96 15.30 8.14
N ALA A 88 -10.33 14.70 7.03
CA ALA A 88 -10.69 15.43 5.84
C ALA A 88 -11.87 16.36 6.14
N ARG A 89 -11.79 17.57 5.64
CA ARG A 89 -12.89 18.51 5.67
C ARG A 89 -13.52 18.57 4.29
N LYS A 90 -14.85 18.68 4.28
CA LYS A 90 -15.57 19.09 3.07
C LYS A 90 -15.20 20.54 2.74
N ALA A 91 -15.38 20.92 1.48
CA ALA A 91 -15.11 22.26 0.98
C ALA A 91 -15.83 23.38 1.77
N ASP A 92 -16.88 23.06 2.49
CA ASP A 92 -17.62 23.96 3.39
C ASP A 92 -17.07 24.03 4.81
N GLY A 93 -15.97 23.35 5.09
CA GLY A 93 -15.36 23.27 6.44
C GLY A 93 -16.00 22.26 7.37
N ALA A 94 -17.05 21.56 6.95
CA ALA A 94 -17.67 20.51 7.73
C ALA A 94 -16.82 19.23 7.69
N LEU A 95 -16.85 18.48 8.79
CA LEU A 95 -16.14 17.20 8.88
C LEU A 95 -16.75 16.18 7.94
N ASP A 96 -15.92 15.47 7.18
CA ASP A 96 -16.38 14.33 6.40
C ASP A 96 -16.51 13.09 7.28
N ALA A 97 -17.74 12.74 7.63
CA ALA A 97 -18.01 11.58 8.47
C ALA A 97 -17.56 10.27 7.82
N GLU A 98 -17.60 10.17 6.51
CA GLU A 98 -17.11 8.97 5.80
C GLU A 98 -15.59 8.87 5.84
N TYR A 99 -14.91 10.00 5.70
CA TYR A 99 -13.44 10.01 5.87
C TYR A 99 -13.05 9.64 7.30
N TRP A 100 -13.74 10.18 8.30
CA TRP A 100 -13.51 9.82 9.70
C TRP A 100 -13.69 8.32 9.94
N ASN A 101 -14.74 7.74 9.38
CA ASN A 101 -14.96 6.29 9.42
C ASN A 101 -13.97 5.53 8.55
N GLY A 102 -13.35 6.17 7.59
CA GLY A 102 -12.22 5.63 6.83
C GLY A 102 -10.94 5.51 7.65
N ASN A 103 -10.85 6.17 8.80
CA ASN A 103 -9.70 6.07 9.69
C ASN A 103 -9.77 4.79 10.52
N GLY A 104 -8.83 3.90 10.31
CA GLY A 104 -8.78 2.60 11.01
C GLY A 104 -8.69 2.73 12.53
N PHE A 105 -7.96 3.74 13.02
CA PHE A 105 -7.86 3.98 14.46
C PHE A 105 -9.21 4.35 15.08
N ALA A 106 -10.00 5.22 14.44
CA ALA A 106 -11.33 5.59 14.92
C ALA A 106 -12.25 4.36 15.04
N GLN A 107 -12.14 3.43 14.11
CA GLN A 107 -12.90 2.18 14.11
C GLN A 107 -12.45 1.19 15.21
N LEU A 108 -11.27 1.36 15.76
CA LEU A 108 -10.71 0.48 16.80
C LEU A 108 -10.80 1.10 18.20
N ASN A 109 -10.92 2.43 18.27
CA ASN A 109 -10.87 3.16 19.54
C ASN A 109 -11.94 2.69 20.54
N GLY A 110 -11.50 2.38 21.75
CA GLY A 110 -12.38 1.95 22.83
C GLY A 110 -13.00 0.55 22.68
N LYS A 111 -12.75 -0.14 21.57
CA LYS A 111 -13.30 -1.48 21.31
C LYS A 111 -12.33 -2.57 21.76
N LYS A 112 -12.89 -3.68 22.24
CA LYS A 112 -12.10 -4.84 22.67
C LYS A 112 -12.18 -5.94 21.61
N PHE A 113 -11.02 -6.53 21.30
CA PHE A 113 -10.91 -7.65 20.38
C PHE A 113 -10.14 -8.79 21.07
N ARG A 114 -10.55 -10.01 20.82
CA ARG A 114 -9.83 -11.18 21.32
C ARG A 114 -8.50 -11.37 20.59
N ARG A 115 -8.51 -11.14 19.29
CA ARG A 115 -7.35 -11.11 18.40
C ARG A 115 -7.65 -10.15 17.26
N LEU A 116 -6.73 -9.25 17.00
CA LEU A 116 -6.89 -8.22 15.99
C LEU A 116 -5.78 -8.30 14.94
N ILE A 117 -6.17 -8.18 13.70
CA ILE A 117 -5.27 -8.01 12.57
C ILE A 117 -5.62 -6.70 11.88
N CYS A 118 -4.59 -5.92 11.56
CA CYS A 118 -4.76 -4.67 10.82
C CYS A 118 -4.05 -4.73 9.48
N VAL A 119 -4.68 -4.17 8.46
CA VAL A 119 -4.09 -3.95 7.14
C VAL A 119 -4.29 -2.51 6.76
N ARG A 120 -3.19 -1.81 6.48
CA ARG A 120 -3.21 -0.41 6.08
C ARG A 120 -3.43 -0.28 4.58
N ALA A 121 -4.46 0.45 4.17
CA ALA A 121 -4.66 0.83 2.78
C ALA A 121 -3.65 1.92 2.37
N ASP A 122 -3.15 1.84 1.14
CA ASP A 122 -2.20 2.80 0.60
C ASP A 122 -2.90 4.04 0.04
N THR A 123 -3.27 4.94 0.93
CA THR A 123 -3.91 6.22 0.61
C THR A 123 -2.91 7.38 0.52
N SER A 124 -1.62 7.07 0.36
CA SER A 124 -0.58 8.09 0.19
C SER A 124 -0.80 8.94 -1.06
N ILE A 125 -0.52 10.23 -0.96
CA ILE A 125 -0.65 11.16 -2.10
C ILE A 125 0.63 11.34 -2.87
N GLY A 126 1.75 10.75 -2.41
CA GLY A 126 3.02 10.86 -3.08
C GLY A 126 4.15 10.04 -2.50
N GLU A 127 5.28 10.13 -3.14
CA GLU A 127 6.54 9.58 -2.67
C GLU A 127 7.60 10.65 -2.61
N VAL A 128 8.43 10.60 -1.59
CA VAL A 128 9.65 11.40 -1.46
C VAL A 128 10.84 10.46 -1.48
N GLU A 129 11.86 10.88 -2.17
CA GLU A 129 13.09 10.15 -2.28
C GLU A 129 14.18 10.78 -1.43
N PHE A 130 14.90 9.97 -0.68
CA PHE A 130 16.04 10.38 0.13
C PHE A 130 17.32 9.75 -0.42
N THR A 131 18.40 10.51 -0.49
CA THR A 131 19.71 9.99 -0.81
C THR A 131 20.70 10.28 0.31
N ARG A 132 21.69 9.43 0.47
CA ARG A 132 22.75 9.56 1.51
C ARG A 132 24.05 10.16 0.99
N ARG A 133 24.10 10.59 -0.26
CA ARG A 133 25.35 10.88 -0.94
C ARG A 133 25.36 12.27 -1.51
N ALA A 134 26.55 12.78 -1.71
CA ALA A 134 26.70 13.94 -2.59
C ALA A 134 26.15 13.57 -3.96
N THR A 135 25.09 14.23 -4.39
CA THR A 135 24.33 13.90 -5.59
C THR A 135 24.06 15.12 -6.43
N LEU A 136 24.51 15.06 -7.66
CA LEU A 136 24.13 16.02 -8.71
C LEU A 136 22.88 15.51 -9.43
N THR A 137 21.90 16.37 -9.61
CA THR A 137 20.68 16.05 -10.39
C THR A 137 20.62 16.97 -11.59
N GLY A 138 20.61 16.39 -12.77
CA GLY A 138 20.41 17.12 -14.02
C GLY A 138 18.97 17.66 -14.11
N ASN A 139 18.80 18.72 -14.86
CA ASN A 139 17.50 19.35 -15.07
C ASN A 139 16.80 18.91 -16.35
N ALA A 140 17.41 18.00 -17.13
CA ALA A 140 16.85 17.47 -18.36
C ALA A 140 16.13 16.14 -18.14
N ALA A 141 15.05 15.93 -18.87
CA ALA A 141 14.27 14.69 -18.88
C ALA A 141 14.54 13.88 -20.17
N PHE A 142 14.33 12.59 -20.13
CA PHE A 142 14.37 11.72 -21.32
C PHE A 142 13.45 12.26 -22.45
N ALA A 143 13.78 12.30 -23.76
CA ALA A 143 14.86 11.57 -24.42
C ALA A 143 16.13 12.43 -24.55
N TYR A 144 17.27 11.80 -24.30
CA TYR A 144 18.57 12.48 -24.37
C TYR A 144 19.09 12.44 -25.80
N ASN A 145 18.94 13.57 -26.50
CA ASN A 145 19.47 13.77 -27.84
C ASN A 145 20.86 14.39 -27.73
N MET A 146 21.87 13.71 -28.24
CA MET A 146 23.26 14.12 -28.16
C MET A 146 23.91 14.19 -29.54
N GLU A 147 25.04 14.89 -29.62
CA GLU A 147 25.89 14.80 -30.80
C GLU A 147 27.11 13.90 -30.54
N PRO A 148 27.60 13.17 -31.56
CA PRO A 148 28.79 12.37 -31.42
C PRO A 148 30.00 13.16 -30.92
N GLY A 149 30.66 12.62 -29.87
CA GLY A 149 31.80 13.30 -29.24
C GLY A 149 31.44 14.19 -28.06
N GLN A 150 30.18 14.40 -27.77
CA GLN A 150 29.80 15.10 -26.55
C GLN A 150 30.27 14.31 -25.31
N ALA A 151 30.72 15.05 -24.28
CA ALA A 151 31.32 14.44 -23.10
C ALA A 151 30.97 15.20 -21.82
N ILE A 152 31.05 14.49 -20.71
CA ILE A 152 31.00 15.03 -19.35
C ILE A 152 32.26 14.60 -18.58
N THR A 153 32.94 15.56 -17.95
CA THR A 153 34.08 15.30 -17.08
C THR A 153 33.66 15.53 -15.64
N LEU A 154 33.79 14.51 -14.83
CA LEU A 154 33.41 14.52 -13.40
C LEU A 154 34.65 14.32 -12.53
N ALA A 155 34.63 14.92 -11.36
CA ALA A 155 35.55 14.61 -10.28
C ALA A 155 34.79 14.32 -8.99
N VAL A 156 35.31 13.39 -8.23
CA VAL A 156 34.80 13.01 -6.89
C VAL A 156 35.90 13.03 -5.86
N SER A 157 35.53 13.32 -4.61
CA SER A 157 36.44 13.24 -3.48
C SER A 157 36.77 11.79 -3.09
N THR A 158 37.48 11.62 -2.10
CA THR A 158 38.11 10.43 -1.48
C THR A 158 37.45 9.06 -1.64
N PRO A 159 38.05 8.07 -2.30
CA PRO A 159 39.29 8.26 -3.05
C PRO A 159 39.04 9.18 -4.25
N SER A 160 39.92 10.14 -4.44
CA SER A 160 39.75 11.10 -5.53
C SER A 160 39.80 10.40 -6.89
N SER A 161 38.84 10.68 -7.70
CA SER A 161 38.75 10.14 -9.05
C SER A 161 38.24 11.24 -9.98
N GLN A 162 38.86 11.30 -11.14
CA GLN A 162 38.41 12.17 -12.23
C GLN A 162 38.33 11.31 -13.50
N GLY A 163 37.31 11.52 -14.28
CA GLY A 163 37.15 10.82 -15.54
C GLY A 163 36.26 11.59 -16.51
N THR A 164 36.40 11.26 -17.79
CA THR A 164 35.62 11.86 -18.87
C THR A 164 34.81 10.78 -19.57
N ALA A 165 33.51 10.89 -19.52
CA ALA A 165 32.59 10.04 -20.23
C ALA A 165 32.24 10.68 -21.58
N THR A 166 32.65 10.05 -22.67
CA THR A 166 32.42 10.55 -24.03
C THR A 166 31.40 9.66 -24.73
N PHE A 167 30.40 10.25 -25.35
CA PHE A 167 29.36 9.58 -26.09
C PHE A 167 29.73 9.53 -27.57
N THR A 168 30.08 8.35 -28.06
CA THR A 168 30.47 8.14 -29.47
C THR A 168 29.40 7.36 -30.20
N ALA A 169 29.19 7.76 -31.46
CA ALA A 169 28.25 7.10 -32.35
C ALA A 169 28.61 7.42 -33.79
N ALA A 170 28.52 6.42 -34.65
CA ALA A 170 28.65 6.57 -36.09
C ALA A 170 27.55 5.78 -36.81
N ALA A 171 27.07 6.34 -37.91
CA ALA A 171 26.10 5.67 -38.77
C ALA A 171 26.65 4.35 -39.35
N ALA A 172 25.77 3.43 -39.65
CA ALA A 172 26.13 2.30 -40.48
C ALA A 172 26.32 2.78 -41.92
N VAL A 173 27.47 2.54 -42.47
CA VAL A 173 27.80 2.94 -43.84
C VAL A 173 28.21 1.71 -44.64
N LEU A 174 27.40 1.38 -45.63
CA LEU A 174 27.70 0.32 -46.61
C LEU A 174 28.05 0.96 -47.94
N THR A 175 29.29 0.87 -48.35
CA THR A 175 29.71 1.30 -49.69
C THR A 175 29.74 0.09 -50.61
N SER A 176 29.15 0.23 -51.75
CA SER A 176 29.16 -0.81 -52.77
C SER A 176 30.58 -1.04 -53.32
N GLY A 177 30.81 -2.19 -53.91
CA GLY A 177 31.96 -2.35 -54.78
C GLY A 177 31.84 -1.49 -56.05
N THR A 178 32.90 -1.47 -56.88
CA THR A 178 32.85 -0.76 -58.12
C THR A 178 31.75 -1.30 -59.03
N GLY A 179 30.74 -0.48 -59.28
CA GLY A 179 29.53 -0.84 -60.01
C GLY A 179 29.65 -0.53 -61.50
N THR A 180 28.97 -1.34 -62.31
CA THR A 180 28.81 -1.07 -63.75
C THR A 180 27.41 -0.61 -64.06
N TYR A 181 27.17 0.70 -63.90
CA TYR A 181 25.83 1.23 -63.97
C TYR A 181 25.22 1.38 -65.36
N ASN A 182 26.00 1.04 -66.45
CA ASN A 182 25.59 1.29 -67.83
C ASN A 182 24.98 0.10 -68.54
N THR A 183 24.88 -1.09 -67.91
CA THR A 183 24.57 -2.33 -68.70
C THR A 183 23.75 -3.35 -67.96
N GLY A 184 23.13 -3.01 -66.86
CA GLY A 184 22.70 -4.06 -65.95
C GLY A 184 21.23 -4.36 -65.87
N PHE A 185 20.35 -3.38 -66.11
CA PHE A 185 18.94 -3.62 -65.82
C PHE A 185 18.08 -3.74 -67.09
N THR A 186 17.38 -4.86 -67.17
CA THR A 186 16.38 -5.15 -68.23
C THR A 186 14.98 -4.78 -67.80
N GLY A 187 14.76 -4.53 -66.52
CA GLY A 187 13.53 -4.19 -65.88
C GLY A 187 12.86 -5.33 -65.14
N GLY A 188 12.52 -5.10 -63.90
CA GLY A 188 11.92 -6.08 -62.99
C GLY A 188 12.86 -6.70 -61.98
N GLU A 189 14.19 -6.44 -62.10
CA GLU A 189 15.19 -6.89 -61.13
C GLU A 189 14.94 -6.25 -59.78
N GLN A 190 15.20 -6.97 -58.71
CA GLN A 190 14.87 -6.54 -57.36
C GLN A 190 16.09 -6.52 -56.42
N LEU A 191 16.13 -5.53 -55.59
CA LEU A 191 16.97 -5.42 -54.39
C LEU A 191 16.10 -5.29 -53.16
N VAL A 192 16.29 -6.15 -52.19
CA VAL A 192 15.57 -6.08 -50.90
C VAL A 192 16.54 -5.66 -49.82
N MET A 193 16.24 -4.54 -49.17
CA MET A 193 17.07 -3.97 -48.14
C MET A 193 16.26 -3.56 -46.91
N SER A 194 16.93 -3.46 -45.78
CA SER A 194 16.40 -2.91 -44.54
C SER A 194 17.41 -1.93 -43.95
N VAL A 195 16.93 -0.85 -43.36
CA VAL A 195 17.76 0.16 -42.69
C VAL A 195 17.21 0.36 -41.27
N ASP A 196 18.09 0.35 -40.27
CA ASP A 196 17.79 0.56 -38.86
C ASP A 196 16.69 -0.37 -38.31
N GLY A 197 16.68 -1.63 -38.77
CA GLY A 197 15.71 -2.64 -38.38
C GLY A 197 14.27 -2.38 -38.84
N ARG A 198 14.06 -1.42 -39.73
CA ARG A 198 12.76 -1.15 -40.36
C ARG A 198 12.33 -2.32 -41.25
N PRO A 199 11.03 -2.41 -41.59
CA PRO A 199 10.58 -3.43 -42.56
C PRO A 199 11.38 -3.42 -43.86
N ASN A 200 11.51 -4.59 -44.46
CA ASN A 200 12.23 -4.74 -45.73
C ASN A 200 11.57 -3.90 -46.81
N VAL A 201 12.37 -3.15 -47.54
CA VAL A 201 11.99 -2.40 -48.73
C VAL A 201 12.46 -3.11 -49.95
N THR A 202 11.56 -3.40 -50.88
CA THR A 202 11.89 -3.99 -52.16
C THR A 202 12.00 -2.89 -53.22
N VAL A 203 13.20 -2.70 -53.74
CA VAL A 203 13.49 -1.81 -54.85
C VAL A 203 13.39 -2.59 -56.13
N THR A 204 12.48 -2.24 -57.01
CA THR A 204 12.36 -2.83 -58.34
C THR A 204 12.93 -1.85 -59.39
N PHE A 205 13.95 -2.27 -60.11
CA PHE A 205 14.60 -1.45 -61.10
C PHE A 205 13.88 -1.54 -62.44
N LEU A 206 14.01 -0.45 -63.20
CA LEU A 206 13.46 -0.35 -64.57
C LEU A 206 14.58 -0.39 -65.58
N ALA A 207 14.25 -0.76 -66.79
CA ALA A 207 15.21 -0.75 -67.92
C ALA A 207 15.77 0.65 -68.19
N SER A 208 15.16 1.72 -67.70
CA SER A 208 15.66 3.09 -67.77
C SER A 208 16.72 3.45 -66.72
N ASP A 209 16.91 2.62 -65.68
CA ASP A 209 17.80 2.93 -64.56
C ASP A 209 19.27 2.57 -64.93
N GLN A 210 19.77 3.18 -65.99
CA GLN A 210 21.07 2.90 -66.63
C GLN A 210 22.21 3.85 -66.19
N SER A 211 21.97 4.69 -65.18
CA SER A 211 23.01 5.54 -64.59
C SER A 211 22.99 5.46 -63.08
N GLN A 212 24.14 5.75 -62.46
CA GLN A 212 24.29 5.79 -61.01
C GLN A 212 23.21 6.70 -60.38
N ALA A 213 23.03 7.90 -60.94
CA ALA A 213 22.04 8.83 -60.45
C ALA A 213 20.58 8.29 -60.55
N ALA A 214 20.25 7.55 -61.64
CA ALA A 214 18.92 6.93 -61.77
C ALA A 214 18.73 5.79 -60.78
N VAL A 215 19.77 4.99 -60.54
CA VAL A 215 19.77 3.91 -59.51
C VAL A 215 19.55 4.51 -58.10
N ILE A 216 20.33 5.52 -57.73
CA ILE A 216 20.20 6.21 -56.44
C ILE A 216 18.79 6.80 -56.26
N ALA A 217 18.31 7.51 -57.29
CA ALA A 217 16.95 8.08 -57.26
C ALA A 217 15.86 7.00 -57.08
N ARG A 218 16.02 5.82 -57.73
CA ARG A 218 15.12 4.68 -57.59
C ARG A 218 15.14 4.12 -56.19
N ILE A 219 16.32 3.92 -55.63
CA ILE A 219 16.48 3.42 -54.25
C ILE A 219 15.85 4.40 -53.25
N ASN A 220 16.24 5.66 -53.29
CA ASN A 220 15.72 6.68 -52.36
C ASN A 220 14.20 6.86 -52.50
N LYS A 221 13.66 6.76 -53.72
CA LYS A 221 12.20 6.78 -53.93
C LYS A 221 11.49 5.59 -53.27
N ALA A 222 12.08 4.40 -53.33
CA ALA A 222 11.50 3.19 -52.74
C ALA A 222 11.51 3.28 -51.19
N PHE A 223 12.55 3.84 -50.62
CA PHE A 223 12.66 4.07 -49.19
C PHE A 223 11.78 5.25 -48.68
N GLY A 224 11.49 6.22 -49.55
CA GLY A 224 10.76 7.43 -49.18
C GLY A 224 11.60 8.48 -48.45
N PHE A 225 12.91 8.24 -48.33
CA PHE A 225 13.90 9.16 -47.76
C PHE A 225 15.28 8.89 -48.39
N THR A 226 16.21 9.80 -48.21
CA THR A 226 17.58 9.64 -48.72
C THR A 226 18.35 8.64 -47.86
N VAL A 227 18.62 7.49 -48.43
CA VAL A 227 19.37 6.41 -47.79
C VAL A 227 20.65 6.11 -48.59
N CYS A 228 20.68 6.53 -49.83
CA CYS A 228 21.75 6.23 -50.76
C CYS A 228 22.26 7.49 -51.46
N ASP A 229 23.59 7.61 -51.57
CA ASP A 229 24.29 8.71 -52.26
C ASP A 229 25.47 8.14 -53.09
N ASP A 230 26.17 9.04 -53.79
CA ASP A 230 27.33 8.73 -54.66
C ASP A 230 28.62 9.26 -54.04
N PRO A 231 29.37 8.47 -53.29
CA PRO A 231 30.68 8.90 -52.77
C PRO A 231 31.74 9.04 -53.87
N THR A 232 31.62 8.28 -54.93
CA THR A 232 32.47 8.30 -56.11
C THR A 232 31.64 8.04 -57.36
N ALA A 233 32.24 8.29 -58.58
CA ALA A 233 31.52 8.07 -59.83
C ALA A 233 31.16 6.59 -60.13
N THR A 234 31.73 5.67 -59.38
CA THR A 234 31.57 4.20 -59.61
C THR A 234 31.04 3.43 -58.39
N GLU A 235 30.75 4.12 -57.28
CA GLU A 235 30.29 3.50 -56.04
C GLU A 235 29.04 4.22 -55.54
N ILE A 236 28.14 3.47 -54.92
CA ILE A 236 27.03 4.01 -54.16
C ILE A 236 27.24 3.69 -52.71
N ARG A 237 26.81 4.63 -51.87
CA ARG A 237 26.93 4.52 -50.43
C ARG A 237 25.55 4.56 -49.80
N PHE A 238 25.26 3.57 -48.94
CA PHE A 238 24.07 3.53 -48.11
C PHE A 238 24.43 3.95 -46.70
N THR A 239 23.67 4.88 -46.16
CA THR A 239 23.88 5.40 -44.81
C THR A 239 22.60 5.22 -43.97
N SER A 240 22.71 4.64 -42.76
CA SER A 240 21.63 4.53 -41.84
C SER A 240 21.17 5.91 -41.38
N LEU A 241 19.90 6.01 -40.95
CA LEU A 241 19.38 7.23 -40.34
C LEU A 241 19.84 7.39 -38.88
N ARG A 242 19.98 6.26 -38.18
CA ARG A 242 20.50 6.22 -36.82
C ARG A 242 22.01 6.33 -36.80
N ARG A 243 22.55 6.85 -35.71
CA ARG A 243 23.99 6.91 -35.44
C ARG A 243 24.25 6.19 -34.13
N GLY A 244 25.00 5.06 -34.16
CA GLY A 244 25.32 4.28 -32.97
C GLY A 244 25.31 2.78 -33.27
N SER A 245 25.48 1.97 -32.25
CA SER A 245 25.59 0.51 -32.40
C SER A 245 24.29 -0.19 -32.88
N ASP A 246 23.13 0.47 -32.71
CA ASP A 246 21.85 -0.04 -33.20
C ASP A 246 21.55 0.39 -34.65
N ALA A 247 22.41 1.24 -35.22
CA ALA A 247 22.32 1.60 -36.64
C ALA A 247 22.69 0.44 -37.53
N SER A 248 21.96 0.23 -38.60
CA SER A 248 22.27 -0.87 -39.53
C SER A 248 21.79 -0.60 -40.96
N VAL A 249 22.58 -1.05 -41.90
CA VAL A 249 22.21 -1.20 -43.30
C VAL A 249 22.34 -2.69 -43.68
N LYS A 250 21.24 -3.28 -44.09
CA LYS A 250 21.18 -4.71 -44.42
C LYS A 250 20.74 -4.93 -45.86
N VAL A 251 21.55 -5.60 -46.60
CA VAL A 251 21.14 -6.21 -47.87
C VAL A 251 20.53 -7.57 -47.54
N VAL A 252 19.23 -7.69 -47.69
CA VAL A 252 18.48 -8.91 -47.33
C VAL A 252 18.56 -9.93 -48.44
N SER A 253 18.30 -9.49 -49.68
CA SER A 253 18.39 -10.31 -50.87
C SER A 253 18.42 -9.41 -52.10
N GLY A 254 18.77 -9.97 -53.24
CA GLY A 254 18.69 -9.31 -54.53
C GLY A 254 18.81 -10.30 -55.68
N THR A 255 18.29 -9.94 -56.86
CA THR A 255 18.56 -10.76 -58.06
C THR A 255 20.08 -10.76 -58.35
N PRO A 256 20.65 -11.87 -58.79
CA PRO A 256 22.09 -11.93 -59.02
C PRO A 256 22.62 -10.81 -59.94
N ALA A 257 21.84 -10.42 -60.94
CA ALA A 257 22.18 -9.31 -61.82
C ALA A 257 22.34 -7.97 -61.09
N VAL A 258 21.43 -7.67 -60.12
CA VAL A 258 21.49 -6.44 -59.32
C VAL A 258 22.66 -6.46 -58.34
N LEU A 259 22.86 -7.57 -57.66
CA LEU A 259 23.97 -7.69 -56.71
C LEU A 259 25.32 -7.54 -57.39
N THR A 260 25.47 -8.12 -58.56
CA THR A 260 26.70 -8.00 -59.39
C THR A 260 26.86 -6.60 -59.93
N ALA A 261 25.80 -6.02 -60.51
CA ALA A 261 25.85 -4.68 -61.12
C ALA A 261 26.13 -3.57 -60.12
N LEU A 262 25.60 -3.70 -58.90
CA LEU A 262 25.82 -2.75 -57.81
C LEU A 262 27.03 -3.12 -56.93
N GLY A 263 27.69 -4.23 -57.14
CA GLY A 263 28.81 -4.70 -56.31
C GLY A 263 28.41 -4.90 -54.84
N LEU A 264 27.16 -5.36 -54.57
CA LEU A 264 26.62 -5.58 -53.23
C LEU A 264 26.68 -7.04 -52.84
N VAL A 265 26.87 -7.29 -51.56
CA VAL A 265 26.83 -8.61 -50.95
C VAL A 265 25.70 -8.66 -49.90
N VAL A 266 24.97 -9.77 -49.87
CA VAL A 266 23.96 -10.02 -48.84
C VAL A 266 24.64 -10.04 -47.47
N GLY A 267 24.16 -9.21 -46.57
CA GLY A 267 24.74 -9.06 -45.23
C GLY A 267 24.26 -7.82 -44.49
N THR A 268 24.75 -7.64 -43.30
CA THR A 268 24.44 -6.49 -42.45
C THR A 268 25.70 -5.73 -42.11
N THR A 269 25.70 -4.43 -42.36
CA THR A 269 26.70 -3.48 -41.89
C THR A 269 26.09 -2.74 -40.69
N ALA A 270 26.77 -2.79 -39.55
CA ALA A 270 26.31 -2.11 -38.34
C ALA A 270 27.04 -0.75 -38.17
N GLY A 271 26.39 0.17 -37.52
CA GLY A 271 27.03 1.38 -37.00
C GLY A 271 27.93 1.06 -35.82
N THR A 272 28.68 2.03 -35.38
CA THR A 272 29.63 1.89 -34.27
C THR A 272 29.40 2.97 -33.23
N GLY A 273 29.78 2.68 -31.98
CA GLY A 273 29.68 3.66 -30.88
C GLY A 273 29.46 3.00 -29.54
N VAL A 274 29.47 3.80 -28.48
CA VAL A 274 29.21 3.35 -27.12
C VAL A 274 27.72 3.42 -26.77
N VAL A 275 26.91 4.01 -27.65
CA VAL A 275 25.45 4.10 -27.52
C VAL A 275 24.76 3.52 -28.76
N GLY A 276 23.53 3.00 -28.57
CA GLY A 276 22.76 2.41 -29.64
C GLY A 276 22.25 3.42 -30.65
N ASP A 277 21.77 4.55 -30.17
CA ASP A 277 21.27 5.67 -30.98
C ASP A 277 21.57 6.99 -30.26
N ILE A 278 22.44 7.81 -30.86
CA ILE A 278 22.89 9.08 -30.24
C ILE A 278 21.77 10.13 -30.20
N ASP A 279 20.81 10.04 -31.10
CA ASP A 279 19.65 10.94 -31.14
C ASP A 279 18.59 10.58 -30.10
N ALA A 280 18.69 9.38 -29.49
CA ALA A 280 17.77 8.87 -28.48
C ALA A 280 18.49 7.95 -27.47
N VAL A 281 19.51 8.49 -26.82
CA VAL A 281 20.35 7.71 -25.87
C VAL A 281 19.52 7.25 -24.69
N ARG A 282 19.61 5.98 -24.39
CA ARG A 282 18.89 5.34 -23.29
C ARG A 282 19.62 5.59 -21.97
N PHE A 283 18.85 5.62 -20.90
CA PHE A 283 19.41 5.81 -19.56
C PHE A 283 20.49 4.78 -19.20
N ASP A 284 20.26 3.51 -19.54
CA ASP A 284 21.21 2.44 -19.19
C ASP A 284 22.54 2.59 -19.94
N GLU A 285 22.51 3.18 -21.14
CA GLU A 285 23.71 3.51 -21.89
C GLU A 285 24.46 4.68 -21.24
N ILE A 286 23.74 5.75 -20.84
CA ILE A 286 24.33 6.87 -20.11
C ILE A 286 24.99 6.37 -18.83
N LYS A 287 24.25 5.57 -18.06
CA LYS A 287 24.76 4.94 -16.83
C LYS A 287 26.05 4.17 -17.12
N SER A 288 26.01 3.29 -18.10
CA SER A 288 27.17 2.46 -18.44
C SER A 288 28.37 3.28 -18.89
N VAL A 289 28.17 4.31 -19.72
CA VAL A 289 29.25 5.17 -20.21
C VAL A 289 29.86 5.99 -19.09
N ILE A 290 29.04 6.58 -18.20
CA ILE A 290 29.54 7.39 -17.08
C ILE A 290 30.24 6.51 -16.04
N GLU A 291 29.60 5.41 -15.58
CA GLU A 291 30.16 4.55 -14.53
C GLU A 291 31.40 3.78 -14.99
N PHE A 292 31.54 3.51 -16.28
CA PHE A 292 32.76 2.90 -16.84
C PHE A 292 33.94 3.87 -16.86
N ASN A 293 33.71 5.12 -17.24
CA ASN A 293 34.77 6.11 -17.44
C ASN A 293 35.11 6.92 -16.20
N VAL A 294 34.17 7.00 -15.24
CA VAL A 294 34.36 7.73 -13.99
C VAL A 294 34.19 6.76 -12.82
N THR A 295 35.29 6.38 -12.21
CA THR A 295 35.26 5.49 -11.06
C THR A 295 34.67 6.21 -9.84
N ASN A 296 34.08 5.43 -8.92
CA ASN A 296 33.48 5.92 -7.67
C ASN A 296 32.23 6.81 -7.82
N VAL A 297 31.59 6.80 -8.99
CA VAL A 297 30.27 7.37 -9.19
C VAL A 297 29.20 6.28 -9.33
N PHE A 298 28.00 6.66 -9.04
CA PHE A 298 26.80 5.86 -9.25
C PHE A 298 25.76 6.72 -9.97
N VAL A 299 25.20 6.19 -11.03
CA VAL A 299 24.23 6.91 -11.88
C VAL A 299 22.87 6.25 -11.74
N ASP A 300 21.85 7.04 -11.40
CA ASP A 300 20.47 6.62 -11.38
C ASP A 300 19.53 7.71 -11.94
N LYS A 301 18.22 7.42 -11.92
CA LYS A 301 17.19 8.39 -12.34
C LYS A 301 16.51 8.98 -11.14
N SER A 302 16.24 10.29 -11.20
CA SER A 302 15.29 10.92 -10.33
C SER A 302 13.86 10.44 -10.66
N ALA A 303 12.94 10.72 -9.77
CA ALA A 303 11.52 10.46 -9.99
C ALA A 303 10.94 11.17 -11.23
N THR A 304 11.49 12.34 -11.58
CA THR A 304 11.13 13.09 -12.78
C THR A 304 11.81 12.58 -14.05
N GLY A 305 12.65 11.54 -13.95
CA GLY A 305 13.39 10.97 -15.07
C GLY A 305 14.73 11.66 -15.34
N ALA A 306 15.09 12.71 -14.58
CA ALA A 306 16.39 13.36 -14.71
C ALA A 306 17.53 12.45 -14.22
N ILE A 307 18.70 12.60 -14.81
CA ILE A 307 19.89 11.84 -14.43
C ILE A 307 20.41 12.37 -13.10
N ARG A 308 20.72 11.44 -12.19
CA ARG A 308 21.44 11.73 -10.98
C ARG A 308 22.78 11.05 -10.97
N ILE A 309 23.79 11.79 -10.58
CA ILE A 309 25.16 11.31 -10.43
C ILE A 309 25.53 11.44 -8.97
N SER A 310 25.66 10.33 -8.29
CA SER A 310 26.02 10.26 -6.89
C SER A 310 27.40 9.68 -6.69
N ARG A 311 28.06 10.06 -5.63
CA ARG A 311 29.27 9.40 -5.20
C ARG A 311 28.96 7.96 -4.75
N LYS A 312 29.82 7.01 -5.04
CA LYS A 312 29.62 5.58 -4.68
C LYS A 312 29.78 5.31 -3.20
N TYR A 313 30.62 6.08 -2.52
CA TYR A 313 30.93 5.92 -1.10
C TYR A 313 30.33 7.07 -0.30
N GLU A 314 30.05 6.82 0.96
CA GLU A 314 29.52 7.77 1.92
C GLU A 314 30.65 8.34 2.78
N GLY A 315 30.55 9.62 3.12
CA GLY A 315 31.53 10.26 4.00
C GLY A 315 31.23 11.76 4.19
N ALA A 316 31.55 12.27 5.36
CA ALA A 316 31.42 13.70 5.63
C ALA A 316 32.43 14.49 4.78
N GLY A 317 31.94 15.53 4.13
CA GLY A 317 32.80 16.39 3.29
C GLY A 317 33.07 15.82 1.89
N ASP A 318 32.36 14.77 1.51
CA ASP A 318 32.45 14.23 0.17
C ASP A 318 31.75 15.10 -0.84
N TYR A 319 32.28 15.12 -2.07
CA TYR A 319 31.70 15.90 -3.15
C TYR A 319 31.75 15.16 -4.48
N VAL A 320 30.88 15.58 -5.37
CA VAL A 320 30.92 15.32 -6.81
C VAL A 320 30.78 16.64 -7.55
N THR A 321 31.62 16.87 -8.55
CA THR A 321 31.62 18.10 -9.33
C THR A 321 31.73 17.83 -10.82
N VAL A 322 31.10 18.68 -11.62
CA VAL A 322 31.25 18.70 -13.07
C VAL A 322 32.39 19.67 -13.44
N ILE A 323 33.49 19.13 -13.93
CA ILE A 323 34.63 19.94 -14.39
C ILE A 323 34.31 20.57 -15.74
N SER A 324 33.77 19.81 -16.66
CA SER A 324 33.33 20.25 -17.97
C SER A 324 32.18 19.38 -18.49
N SER A 325 31.28 19.97 -19.26
CA SER A 325 30.22 19.28 -19.93
C SER A 325 29.91 19.90 -21.27
N THR A 326 29.98 19.10 -22.32
CA THR A 326 29.46 19.41 -23.66
C THR A 326 28.19 18.64 -23.93
N ALA A 327 27.86 17.65 -23.08
CA ALA A 327 26.65 16.83 -23.14
C ALA A 327 25.47 17.55 -22.46
N THR A 328 25.03 18.65 -23.06
CA THR A 328 24.01 19.56 -22.52
C THR A 328 22.66 18.85 -22.31
N ALA A 329 22.37 17.80 -23.09
CA ALA A 329 21.17 16.99 -22.95
C ALA A 329 21.07 16.23 -21.60
N LEU A 330 22.16 16.09 -20.86
CA LEU A 330 22.16 15.50 -19.51
C LEU A 330 21.71 16.51 -18.44
N GLY A 331 21.66 17.81 -18.78
CA GLY A 331 21.26 18.87 -17.86
C GLY A 331 22.33 19.28 -16.84
N PHE A 332 23.63 18.97 -17.10
CA PHE A 332 24.74 19.39 -16.27
C PHE A 332 25.61 20.43 -16.95
N VAL A 333 26.11 21.39 -16.17
CA VAL A 333 27.00 22.42 -16.63
C VAL A 333 28.33 22.40 -15.86
N ALA A 334 29.39 22.92 -16.45
CA ALA A 334 30.66 23.07 -15.77
C ALA A 334 30.53 23.90 -14.50
N GLY A 335 31.07 23.40 -13.39
CA GLY A 335 30.95 24.01 -12.08
C GLY A 335 29.80 23.52 -11.22
N ASP A 336 28.92 22.67 -11.73
CA ASP A 336 27.92 22.00 -10.90
C ASP A 336 28.61 21.20 -9.79
N PHE A 337 28.14 21.39 -8.56
CA PHE A 337 28.79 20.86 -7.39
C PHE A 337 27.74 20.37 -6.38
N ALA A 338 27.92 19.19 -5.87
CA ALA A 338 27.17 18.67 -4.73
C ALA A 338 28.13 18.10 -3.68
N SER A 339 27.85 18.37 -2.42
CA SER A 339 28.62 17.83 -1.30
C SER A 339 27.70 17.32 -0.20
N ASN A 340 28.16 16.32 0.52
CA ASN A 340 27.55 15.85 1.76
C ASN A 340 28.34 16.45 2.93
N THR A 341 27.75 17.45 3.59
CA THR A 341 28.42 18.16 4.70
C THR A 341 28.35 17.43 6.03
N GLY A 342 27.47 16.44 6.18
CA GLY A 342 27.27 15.71 7.43
C GLY A 342 26.65 16.51 8.58
N TYR A 343 26.27 17.77 8.36
CA TYR A 343 25.62 18.61 9.36
C TYR A 343 24.10 18.48 9.33
N THR A 344 23.48 18.66 10.49
CA THR A 344 22.04 18.81 10.60
C THR A 344 21.63 20.24 10.26
N TYR A 345 20.59 20.39 9.49
CA TYR A 345 20.05 21.69 9.09
C TYR A 345 18.57 21.81 9.46
N TYR A 346 18.19 23.04 9.83
CA TYR A 346 16.80 23.43 9.99
C TYR A 346 16.56 24.69 9.18
N LYS A 347 15.57 24.70 8.32
CA LYS A 347 15.24 25.82 7.43
C LYS A 347 13.90 26.44 7.83
N SER A 348 13.83 27.75 7.87
CA SER A 348 12.59 28.48 8.13
C SER A 348 11.60 28.33 6.98
N LEU A 349 10.31 28.41 7.28
CA LEU A 349 9.27 28.40 6.25
C LEU A 349 9.10 29.75 5.57
N ASN A 350 9.12 30.83 6.35
CA ASN A 350 8.98 32.18 5.82
C ASN A 350 10.27 32.65 5.19
N GLY A 351 10.17 33.22 3.99
CA GLY A 351 11.29 33.75 3.22
C GLY A 351 11.25 35.23 3.03
N THR A 352 10.25 35.93 3.57
CA THR A 352 10.16 37.39 3.46
C THR A 352 10.81 38.10 4.64
N TYR A 353 11.91 38.77 4.37
CA TYR A 353 12.56 39.69 5.28
C TYR A 353 12.53 41.10 4.68
N PRO A 354 12.24 42.13 5.42
CA PRO A 354 12.26 42.25 6.89
C PRO A 354 11.10 41.52 7.56
N THR A 355 11.39 40.95 8.70
CA THR A 355 10.44 40.17 9.51
C THR A 355 9.46 41.02 10.30
N GLY A 356 9.61 42.34 10.28
CA GLY A 356 8.81 43.23 11.13
C GLY A 356 9.11 43.12 12.62
N PHE A 357 10.34 42.83 12.99
CA PHE A 357 10.75 42.83 14.40
C PHE A 357 10.65 44.24 15.00
N LEU A 358 10.01 44.33 16.15
CA LEU A 358 9.85 45.55 16.91
C LEU A 358 10.94 45.73 17.97
N GLY A 359 11.74 44.67 18.20
CA GLY A 359 12.76 44.55 19.24
C GLY A 359 12.24 43.91 20.50
N GLY A 360 12.99 42.93 20.99
CA GLY A 360 12.63 42.13 22.14
C GLY A 360 12.04 40.76 21.84
N GLU A 361 11.81 40.44 20.57
CA GLU A 361 11.39 39.11 20.17
C GLU A 361 12.51 38.10 20.43
N VAL A 362 12.13 36.93 20.87
CA VAL A 362 13.05 35.86 21.32
C VAL A 362 12.92 34.63 20.46
N LEU A 363 14.05 34.03 20.08
CA LEU A 363 14.14 32.68 19.54
C LEU A 363 15.01 31.84 20.48
N THR A 364 14.47 30.78 21.05
CA THR A 364 15.23 29.85 21.88
C THR A 364 15.61 28.63 21.09
N VAL A 365 16.89 28.39 20.93
CA VAL A 365 17.51 27.29 20.18
C VAL A 365 18.49 26.52 21.04
N ALA A 366 18.68 25.26 20.75
CA ALA A 366 19.75 24.45 21.29
C ALA A 366 20.39 23.61 20.16
N HIS A 367 21.65 23.29 20.30
CA HIS A 367 22.42 22.49 19.33
C HIS A 367 23.25 21.43 20.05
N ASP A 368 23.52 20.33 19.39
CA ASP A 368 24.43 19.26 19.80
C ASP A 368 24.24 18.82 21.27
N ASP A 369 22.98 18.65 21.71
CA ASP A 369 22.61 18.37 23.10
C ASP A 369 23.04 19.42 24.15
N GLY A 370 23.46 20.60 23.67
CA GLY A 370 23.81 21.71 24.53
C GLY A 370 22.61 22.39 25.22
N ASN A 371 22.91 23.29 26.16
CA ASN A 371 21.92 24.07 26.85
C ASN A 371 21.15 25.01 25.88
N PRO A 372 19.87 25.29 26.14
CA PRO A 372 19.13 26.26 25.39
C PRO A 372 19.77 27.66 25.42
N VAL A 373 19.84 28.28 24.28
CA VAL A 373 20.31 29.68 24.11
C VAL A 373 19.17 30.50 23.60
N SER A 374 18.84 31.58 24.29
CA SER A 374 17.80 32.53 23.88
C SER A 374 18.41 33.70 23.14
N VAL A 375 18.08 33.84 21.90
CA VAL A 375 18.49 34.95 21.02
C VAL A 375 17.42 36.01 21.08
N VAL A 376 17.79 37.21 21.53
CA VAL A 376 16.90 38.38 21.58
C VAL A 376 17.19 39.25 20.38
N PHE A 377 16.19 39.46 19.52
CA PHE A 377 16.30 40.30 18.33
C PHE A 377 16.11 41.79 18.67
N GLN A 378 16.74 42.63 17.89
CA GLN A 378 16.64 44.06 18.02
C GLN A 378 15.86 44.64 16.84
N LEU A 379 15.36 45.86 17.02
CA LEU A 379 14.67 46.59 15.96
C LEU A 379 15.54 46.73 14.65
N ALA A 380 16.86 46.69 14.79
CA ALA A 380 17.79 46.76 13.67
C ALA A 380 17.91 45.42 12.90
N ASP A 381 17.44 44.32 13.41
CA ASP A 381 17.59 42.99 12.79
C ASP A 381 16.46 42.75 11.75
N GLN A 382 16.46 43.58 10.70
CA GLN A 382 15.41 43.63 9.67
C GLN A 382 15.76 42.87 8.39
N SER A 383 17.01 42.36 8.26
CA SER A 383 17.39 41.50 7.13
C SER A 383 17.82 40.12 7.61
N ILE A 384 17.80 39.14 6.71
CA ILE A 384 18.21 37.77 7.01
C ILE A 384 19.66 37.69 7.48
N GLU A 385 20.52 38.54 6.92
CA GLU A 385 21.92 38.62 7.28
C GLU A 385 22.11 39.17 8.70
N GLN A 386 21.33 40.19 9.08
CA GLN A 386 21.33 40.74 10.44
C GLN A 386 20.78 39.73 11.44
N VAL A 387 19.69 39.05 11.11
CA VAL A 387 19.13 37.99 11.92
C VAL A 387 20.15 36.84 12.10
N ALA A 388 20.77 36.37 11.03
CA ALA A 388 21.79 35.32 11.09
C ALA A 388 23.02 35.78 11.91
N ALA A 389 23.47 37.03 11.73
CA ALA A 389 24.59 37.60 12.52
C ALA A 389 24.23 37.64 14.02
N ARG A 390 23.02 38.04 14.39
CA ARG A 390 22.52 38.04 15.76
C ARG A 390 22.54 36.65 16.38
N ILE A 391 21.99 35.67 15.67
CA ILE A 391 21.98 34.26 16.12
C ILE A 391 23.42 33.79 16.31
N ASN A 392 24.30 33.98 15.33
CA ASN A 392 25.68 33.53 15.35
C ASN A 392 26.49 34.16 16.48
N SER A 393 26.31 35.44 16.71
CA SER A 393 26.98 36.16 17.80
C SER A 393 26.53 35.68 19.19
N THR A 394 25.24 35.36 19.33
CA THR A 394 24.67 34.91 20.59
C THR A 394 25.04 33.46 20.88
N VAL A 395 25.00 32.58 19.87
CA VAL A 395 25.32 31.13 20.01
C VAL A 395 26.81 30.86 20.02
N GLY A 396 27.65 31.77 19.51
CA GLY A 396 29.10 31.68 19.52
C GLY A 396 29.72 30.81 18.42
N TYR A 397 28.97 30.46 17.40
CA TYR A 397 29.47 29.82 16.18
C TYR A 397 28.51 30.13 15.00
N PRO A 398 28.94 29.92 13.73
CA PRO A 398 28.11 30.20 12.56
C PRO A 398 26.99 29.19 12.41
N MET A 399 25.96 29.30 13.29
CA MET A 399 24.79 28.47 13.33
C MET A 399 23.79 28.86 12.23
N ALA A 400 23.65 30.14 12.00
CA ALA A 400 22.62 30.67 11.10
C ALA A 400 23.23 31.24 9.83
N SER A 401 22.60 31.03 8.71
CA SER A 401 22.95 31.58 7.42
C SER A 401 21.72 31.79 6.57
N ASN A 402 21.87 32.50 5.48
CA ASN A 402 20.91 32.54 4.40
C ASN A 402 20.95 31.21 3.65
N ALA A 403 19.78 30.59 3.36
CA ALA A 403 19.72 29.42 2.50
C ALA A 403 20.13 29.83 1.07
N LEU A 404 21.00 29.06 0.46
CA LEU A 404 21.61 29.40 -0.84
C LEU A 404 20.54 29.58 -1.91
N GLY A 405 20.50 30.78 -2.49
CA GLY A 405 19.51 31.14 -3.52
C GLY A 405 18.09 31.43 -3.00
N GLU A 406 17.87 31.44 -1.70
CA GLU A 406 16.59 31.73 -1.07
C GLU A 406 16.71 32.82 0.00
N THR A 407 15.59 33.41 0.38
CA THR A 407 15.51 34.41 1.45
C THR A 407 15.17 33.79 2.81
N LYS A 408 15.38 32.49 2.98
CA LYS A 408 15.02 31.71 4.18
C LYS A 408 16.21 31.53 5.12
N LEU A 409 15.93 31.54 6.42
CA LEU A 409 16.93 31.32 7.44
C LEU A 409 17.25 29.82 7.52
N LEU A 410 18.52 29.49 7.43
CA LEU A 410 19.06 28.16 7.57
C LEU A 410 19.86 28.04 8.88
N LEU A 411 19.46 27.19 9.79
CA LEU A 411 20.22 26.86 10.99
C LEU A 411 21.00 25.57 10.77
N ARG A 412 22.22 25.49 11.28
CA ARG A 412 23.14 24.35 11.13
C ARG A 412 23.65 23.87 12.49
N SER A 413 23.76 22.57 12.72
CA SER A 413 24.42 22.01 13.89
C SER A 413 25.90 22.45 13.95
N LYS A 414 26.50 22.44 15.13
CA LYS A 414 27.89 22.79 15.31
C LYS A 414 28.81 21.67 14.86
N THR A 415 28.43 20.45 15.13
CA THR A 415 29.20 19.24 14.80
C THR A 415 28.53 18.40 13.72
N ASN A 416 29.32 17.61 13.00
CA ASN A 416 28.80 16.56 12.11
C ASN A 416 28.01 15.55 12.92
N GLY A 417 26.81 15.21 12.46
CA GLY A 417 25.91 14.33 13.18
C GLY A 417 25.30 14.95 14.45
N GLY A 418 25.50 16.23 14.66
CA GLY A 418 24.89 16.98 15.74
C GLY A 418 23.40 17.21 15.55
N ASN A 419 22.74 17.84 16.50
CA ASN A 419 21.33 18.17 16.44
C ASN A 419 21.05 19.67 16.53
N ILE A 420 19.84 20.04 16.12
CA ILE A 420 19.29 21.38 16.31
C ILE A 420 17.91 21.24 16.90
N ARG A 421 17.60 22.05 17.87
CA ARG A 421 16.27 22.14 18.47
C ARG A 421 15.83 23.59 18.50
N VAL A 422 14.65 23.87 17.98
CA VAL A 422 13.93 25.12 18.19
C VAL A 422 12.96 24.89 19.33
N LEU A 423 13.18 25.55 20.45
CA LEU A 423 12.48 25.24 21.70
C LEU A 423 11.33 26.20 21.98
N GLY A 424 11.29 27.36 21.35
CA GLY A 424 10.24 28.33 21.51
C GLY A 424 10.69 29.75 21.21
N GLY A 425 9.81 30.68 21.47
CA GLY A 425 10.08 32.13 21.38
C GLY A 425 9.11 32.88 20.50
N THR A 426 8.97 34.18 20.76
CA THR A 426 8.01 35.05 20.07
C THR A 426 8.41 35.35 18.62
N ALA A 427 9.71 35.18 18.28
CA ALA A 427 10.20 35.33 16.93
C ALA A 427 9.87 34.16 15.99
N MET A 428 9.41 33.04 16.53
CA MET A 428 9.12 31.83 15.73
C MET A 428 8.08 32.09 14.63
N LEU A 429 7.04 32.84 14.94
CA LEU A 429 5.99 33.16 13.96
C LEU A 429 6.55 33.95 12.76
N GLY A 430 7.45 34.89 13.02
CA GLY A 430 8.10 35.67 11.96
C GLY A 430 8.94 34.81 11.02
N PHE A 431 9.51 33.71 11.53
CA PHE A 431 10.31 32.77 10.73
C PHE A 431 9.50 31.62 10.15
N GLY A 432 8.23 31.46 10.54
CA GLY A 432 7.46 30.27 10.23
C GLY A 432 8.09 29.00 10.84
N MET A 433 8.74 29.14 11.99
CA MET A 433 9.33 28.01 12.70
C MET A 433 8.35 27.41 13.68
N SER A 434 8.43 26.11 13.91
CA SER A 434 7.69 25.39 14.94
C SER A 434 8.63 24.86 16.03
N VAL A 435 8.10 24.67 17.23
CA VAL A 435 8.85 24.02 18.29
C VAL A 435 9.18 22.59 17.87
N THR A 436 10.44 22.27 17.85
CA THR A 436 10.89 20.90 17.64
C THR A 436 10.87 20.17 18.99
N SER A 437 9.75 19.55 19.34
CA SER A 437 9.60 18.80 20.57
C SER A 437 10.41 17.49 20.58
N VAL A 438 10.88 17.05 19.44
CA VAL A 438 11.70 15.87 19.29
C VAL A 438 13.16 16.33 19.14
N GLN A 439 14.03 15.82 20.01
CA GLN A 439 15.45 15.94 19.77
C GLN A 439 15.77 15.38 18.39
N ALA A 440 16.24 16.22 17.49
CA ALA A 440 16.87 15.78 16.26
C ALA A 440 18.19 15.12 16.64
N LYS A 441 18.14 13.98 17.29
CA LYS A 441 19.29 13.15 17.50
C LYS A 441 19.72 12.63 16.15
N ALA A 442 21.00 12.69 15.88
CA ALA A 442 21.57 11.90 14.79
C ALA A 442 20.97 10.52 14.87
N VAL A 443 19.97 10.25 14.04
CA VAL A 443 19.46 8.89 13.95
C VAL A 443 20.64 8.09 13.51
N SER A 444 21.05 7.15 14.35
CA SER A 444 22.10 6.20 14.01
C SER A 444 21.83 5.75 12.59
N ALA A 445 22.80 5.87 11.72
CA ALA A 445 22.72 5.63 10.30
C ALA A 445 21.64 4.60 9.99
N GLY A 446 20.58 4.99 9.31
CA GLY A 446 19.70 4.05 8.72
C GLY A 446 18.18 4.13 8.98
N LEU A 447 17.63 5.04 9.75
CA LEU A 447 16.17 5.13 9.94
C LEU A 447 15.64 6.54 9.74
N ILE A 448 14.71 6.69 8.81
CA ILE A 448 13.84 7.86 8.69
C ILE A 448 12.48 7.44 9.24
N PRO A 449 12.07 7.94 10.41
CA PRO A 449 10.83 7.47 11.03
C PRO A 449 9.59 7.97 10.28
N ALA A 450 8.53 7.19 10.36
CA ALA A 450 7.19 7.65 10.01
C ALA A 450 6.84 8.91 10.81
N GLY A 451 6.09 9.81 10.21
CA GLY A 451 5.77 11.09 10.82
C GLY A 451 6.88 12.15 10.68
N THR A 452 7.95 11.89 9.92
CA THR A 452 8.94 12.91 9.59
C THR A 452 8.30 14.01 8.75
N LEU A 453 8.43 15.26 9.20
CA LEU A 453 7.82 16.40 8.55
C LEU A 453 8.74 16.93 7.45
N LEU A 454 8.17 17.20 6.31
CA LEU A 454 8.84 17.71 5.10
C LEU A 454 8.19 19.01 4.66
N ALA A 455 8.98 19.96 4.18
CA ALA A 455 8.47 21.21 3.65
C ALA A 455 8.69 21.30 2.14
N ALA A 456 7.67 21.75 1.45
CA ALA A 456 7.75 22.13 0.04
C ALA A 456 8.17 23.61 -0.13
N THR A 457 8.56 23.97 -1.34
CA THR A 457 8.98 25.36 -1.68
C THR A 457 7.85 26.37 -1.57
N ASP A 458 6.61 25.92 -1.59
CA ASP A 458 5.38 26.71 -1.42
C ASP A 458 4.86 26.71 0.03
N ASP A 459 5.73 26.35 0.98
CA ASP A 459 5.45 26.27 2.41
C ASP A 459 4.43 25.18 2.82
N GLN A 460 4.03 24.34 1.89
CA GLN A 460 3.20 23.18 2.19
C GLN A 460 3.99 22.13 2.98
N LEU A 461 3.32 21.52 3.95
CA LEU A 461 3.92 20.53 4.83
C LEU A 461 3.43 19.13 4.46
N PHE A 462 4.37 18.22 4.38
CA PHE A 462 4.13 16.80 4.12
C PHE A 462 4.73 15.95 5.22
N VAL A 463 4.22 14.76 5.37
CA VAL A 463 4.67 13.83 6.40
C VAL A 463 4.89 12.44 5.83
N THR A 464 5.98 11.81 6.25
CA THR A 464 6.28 10.43 5.86
C THR A 464 5.27 9.48 6.50
N MET A 465 4.80 8.52 5.70
CA MET A 465 3.73 7.60 6.09
C MET A 465 4.23 6.29 6.70
N GLN A 466 5.50 5.99 6.59
CA GLN A 466 6.11 4.76 7.09
C GLN A 466 7.58 4.99 7.44
N ASP A 467 8.12 4.11 8.28
CA ASP A 467 9.54 4.07 8.56
C ASP A 467 10.32 3.66 7.31
N LEU A 468 11.37 4.43 7.00
CA LEU A 468 12.28 4.13 5.92
C LEU A 468 13.63 3.71 6.50
N LYS A 469 13.97 2.44 6.35
CA LYS A 469 15.28 1.92 6.73
C LYS A 469 16.26 2.13 5.58
N VAL A 470 17.34 2.85 5.86
CA VAL A 470 18.42 3.13 4.92
C VAL A 470 19.62 2.26 5.28
N SER A 471 20.11 1.50 4.32
CA SER A 471 21.27 0.63 4.52
C SER A 471 22.55 1.31 4.00
N ALA A 472 23.62 1.26 4.81
CA ALA A 472 24.94 1.74 4.39
C ALA A 472 25.52 0.93 3.20
N SER A 473 25.14 -0.34 3.09
CA SER A 473 25.63 -1.25 2.05
C SER A 473 24.87 -1.16 0.73
N ASN A 474 23.69 -0.54 0.72
CA ASN A 474 22.88 -0.38 -0.49
C ASN A 474 22.88 1.07 -0.95
N PRO A 475 23.71 1.43 -1.94
CA PRO A 475 23.69 2.76 -2.54
C PRO A 475 22.45 2.94 -3.38
N GLY A 476 21.76 4.03 -3.21
CA GLY A 476 20.61 4.32 -4.05
C GLY A 476 19.69 5.35 -3.43
N ALA A 477 18.62 5.59 -4.13
CA ALA A 477 17.53 6.42 -3.70
C ALA A 477 16.56 5.58 -2.88
N TYR A 478 16.17 6.10 -1.75
CA TYR A 478 15.22 5.49 -0.86
C TYR A 478 13.91 6.24 -0.95
N LYS A 479 12.83 5.52 -1.27
CA LYS A 479 11.51 6.11 -1.45
C LYS A 479 10.63 5.84 -0.24
N VAL A 480 9.96 6.87 0.21
CA VAL A 480 8.95 6.79 1.26
C VAL A 480 7.69 7.51 0.83
N LYS A 481 6.55 6.90 1.12
CA LYS A 481 5.27 7.51 0.83
C LYS A 481 4.98 8.64 1.80
N VAL A 482 4.41 9.71 1.26
CA VAL A 482 4.06 10.93 2.00
C VAL A 482 2.59 11.29 1.80
N ARG A 483 2.05 12.02 2.75
CA ARG A 483 0.77 12.71 2.61
C ARG A 483 0.91 14.15 3.08
N HIS A 484 -0.05 14.97 2.76
CA HIS A 484 -0.12 16.33 3.28
C HIS A 484 -0.21 16.29 4.81
N ALA A 485 0.56 17.13 5.49
CA ALA A 485 0.59 17.14 6.96
C ALA A 485 -0.62 17.85 7.55
N ILE A 486 -1.17 18.80 6.82
CA ILE A 486 -2.38 19.55 7.18
C ILE A 486 -3.36 19.33 6.05
N ASP A 487 -4.47 18.70 6.35
CA ASP A 487 -5.59 18.64 5.43
C ASP A 487 -6.45 19.87 5.65
N ASP A 488 -6.29 20.85 4.78
CA ASP A 488 -7.11 22.08 4.76
C ASP A 488 -8.33 21.97 3.85
N GLY A 489 -8.60 20.75 3.34
CA GLY A 489 -9.68 20.49 2.41
C GLY A 489 -9.40 20.94 0.97
N THR A 490 -8.24 21.52 0.69
CA THR A 490 -7.90 21.98 -0.66
C THR A 490 -7.32 20.88 -1.53
N GLY A 491 -6.98 19.74 -0.94
CA GLY A 491 -6.40 18.60 -1.66
C GLY A 491 -5.06 18.95 -2.31
N GLN A 492 -4.30 19.84 -1.71
CA GLN A 492 -3.04 20.30 -2.29
C GLN A 492 -2.01 19.19 -2.37
N ILE A 493 -1.31 19.19 -3.43
CA ILE A 493 -0.34 18.19 -3.84
C ILE A 493 1.02 18.85 -3.90
N ALA A 494 2.05 18.13 -3.41
CA ALA A 494 3.42 18.54 -3.72
C ALA A 494 3.68 18.36 -5.21
N LEU A 495 4.06 19.44 -5.86
CA LEU A 495 4.60 19.37 -7.21
C LEU A 495 5.93 18.62 -7.19
N ALA A 496 6.25 17.91 -8.26
CA ALA A 496 7.53 17.24 -8.40
C ALA A 496 8.67 18.23 -8.21
N GLY A 497 9.61 17.92 -7.32
CA GLY A 497 10.72 18.78 -6.98
C GLY A 497 10.43 19.91 -5.98
N SER A 498 9.21 20.04 -5.49
CA SER A 498 8.84 21.10 -4.56
C SER A 498 9.26 20.83 -3.11
N ILE A 499 9.33 19.56 -2.69
CA ILE A 499 9.79 19.21 -1.34
C ILE A 499 11.31 19.25 -1.32
N THR A 500 11.85 20.19 -0.59
CA THR A 500 13.30 20.46 -0.56
C THR A 500 13.92 20.28 0.81
N ASN A 501 13.11 20.14 1.86
CA ASN A 501 13.58 20.13 3.23
C ASN A 501 12.87 19.17 4.15
N VAL A 502 13.63 18.60 5.07
CA VAL A 502 13.14 17.93 6.25
C VAL A 502 13.06 18.93 7.40
N MET A 503 11.86 19.10 7.96
CA MET A 503 11.59 20.16 8.96
C MET A 503 11.86 19.74 10.39
N VAL A 504 11.70 18.48 10.74
CA VAL A 504 11.74 18.02 12.12
C VAL A 504 12.45 16.69 12.27
N GLY A 505 13.40 16.65 13.17
CA GLY A 505 13.84 15.41 13.79
C GLY A 505 14.85 14.59 13.01
N LEU A 506 15.26 15.03 11.84
CA LEU A 506 16.20 14.28 11.05
C LEU A 506 17.56 15.00 10.94
N VAL A 507 18.62 14.26 11.19
CA VAL A 507 19.97 14.67 10.85
C VAL A 507 20.11 14.54 9.35
N ILE A 508 20.07 15.65 8.65
CA ILE A 508 20.23 15.68 7.20
C ILE A 508 21.68 15.53 6.76
N GLY A 509 22.61 15.49 7.69
CA GLY A 509 24.03 15.39 7.39
C GLY A 509 24.42 14.24 6.47
N SER A 510 23.61 13.21 6.38
CA SER A 510 23.83 12.08 5.49
C SER A 510 22.69 11.84 4.50
N PHE A 511 21.63 12.64 4.49
CA PHE A 511 20.49 12.44 3.60
C PHE A 511 20.10 13.73 2.90
N GLU A 512 19.82 13.63 1.64
CA GLU A 512 19.26 14.68 0.81
C GLU A 512 17.83 14.31 0.43
N VAL A 513 16.92 15.27 0.52
CA VAL A 513 15.56 15.10 0.01
C VAL A 513 15.57 15.42 -1.46
N VAL A 514 15.30 14.43 -2.28
CA VAL A 514 15.28 14.57 -3.73
C VAL A 514 13.86 14.33 -4.23
N ASN A 515 13.32 15.30 -4.87
CA ASN A 515 12.10 15.29 -5.68
C ASN A 515 10.98 14.31 -5.26
N PRO A 516 9.85 14.80 -4.80
CA PRO A 516 8.67 13.96 -4.63
C PRO A 516 8.19 13.45 -6.00
N THR A 517 7.86 12.20 -6.07
CA THR A 517 7.29 11.58 -7.27
C THR A 517 5.87 11.99 -7.56
N ALA A 518 5.23 12.65 -6.65
CA ALA A 518 3.81 12.83 -6.80
C ALA A 518 3.41 14.19 -7.32
N THR A 519 3.00 14.18 -8.53
CA THR A 519 1.95 15.01 -9.07
C THR A 519 0.62 14.29 -8.95
N LYS A 520 0.12 14.03 -7.76
CA LYS A 520 -1.24 13.50 -7.63
C LYS A 520 -2.12 14.58 -7.02
N ALA A 521 -3.22 14.86 -7.70
CA ALA A 521 -4.39 15.46 -7.09
C ALA A 521 -4.75 14.66 -5.81
N ALA A 522 -5.42 15.30 -4.87
CA ALA A 522 -6.08 14.59 -3.79
C ALA A 522 -6.68 13.31 -4.38
N MET A 523 -6.44 12.18 -3.73
CA MET A 523 -6.95 10.92 -4.25
C MET A 523 -8.45 11.06 -4.46
N THR A 524 -8.90 10.79 -5.67
CA THR A 524 -10.33 10.70 -5.93
C THR A 524 -10.93 9.56 -5.12
N GLU A 525 -12.22 9.62 -4.82
CA GLU A 525 -12.94 8.54 -4.13
C GLU A 525 -12.67 7.17 -4.76
N GLY A 526 -12.60 7.09 -6.10
CA GLY A 526 -12.27 5.85 -6.81
C GLY A 526 -10.84 5.37 -6.59
N GLN A 527 -9.88 6.26 -6.43
CA GLN A 527 -8.49 5.90 -6.11
C GLN A 527 -8.35 5.42 -4.67
N ILE A 528 -9.07 6.04 -3.74
CA ILE A 528 -9.14 5.58 -2.35
C ILE A 528 -9.78 4.18 -2.31
N ASP A 529 -10.88 3.98 -3.01
CA ASP A 529 -11.52 2.66 -3.10
C ASP A 529 -10.59 1.60 -3.73
N ALA A 530 -9.78 1.96 -4.72
CA ALA A 530 -8.77 1.07 -5.28
C ALA A 530 -7.70 0.69 -4.24
N ALA A 531 -7.18 1.67 -3.49
CA ALA A 531 -6.20 1.42 -2.43
C ALA A 531 -6.75 0.48 -1.34
N TYR A 532 -8.00 0.67 -0.94
CA TYR A 532 -8.67 -0.25 -0.01
C TYR A 532 -8.90 -1.64 -0.62
N SER A 533 -9.22 -1.71 -1.91
CA SER A 533 -9.38 -3.00 -2.60
C SER A 533 -8.09 -3.80 -2.63
N ASP A 534 -6.96 -3.15 -2.91
CA ASP A 534 -5.64 -3.79 -2.89
C ASP A 534 -5.28 -4.30 -1.49
N ALA A 535 -5.60 -3.52 -0.46
CA ALA A 535 -5.41 -3.93 0.94
C ALA A 535 -6.30 -5.12 1.33
N ILE A 536 -7.54 -5.19 0.83
CA ILE A 536 -8.43 -6.34 1.02
C ILE A 536 -7.88 -7.57 0.29
N ASP A 537 -7.33 -7.43 -0.93
CA ASP A 537 -6.72 -8.52 -1.68
C ASP A 537 -5.47 -9.09 -0.98
N ALA A 538 -4.69 -8.24 -0.33
CA ALA A 538 -3.55 -8.70 0.46
C ALA A 538 -3.95 -9.71 1.55
N THR A 539 -5.21 -9.69 2.01
CA THR A 539 -5.73 -10.63 3.01
C THR A 539 -6.02 -12.04 2.46
N LEU A 540 -5.98 -12.22 1.14
CA LEU A 540 -6.16 -13.53 0.50
C LEU A 540 -4.87 -14.36 0.46
N ASN A 541 -3.74 -13.78 0.86
CA ASN A 541 -2.49 -14.51 0.90
C ASN A 541 -2.52 -15.59 2.00
N ALA A 542 -2.57 -16.85 1.57
CA ALA A 542 -2.65 -18.02 2.45
C ALA A 542 -1.42 -18.21 3.36
N ASN A 543 -0.31 -17.56 3.06
CA ASN A 543 0.93 -17.63 3.83
C ASN A 543 1.02 -16.59 4.96
N THR A 544 -0.01 -15.75 5.11
CA THR A 544 -0.07 -14.71 6.14
C THR A 544 -0.98 -15.08 7.29
N GLN A 545 -0.92 -14.31 8.37
CA GLN A 545 -1.82 -14.43 9.53
C GLN A 545 -3.30 -14.20 9.15
N ALA A 546 -3.57 -13.57 8.00
CA ALA A 546 -4.94 -13.39 7.50
C ALA A 546 -5.71 -14.70 7.31
N ARG A 547 -5.00 -15.82 7.15
CA ARG A 547 -5.61 -17.15 7.00
C ARG A 547 -6.52 -17.55 8.16
N ILE A 548 -6.26 -17.04 9.36
CA ILE A 548 -7.03 -17.38 10.57
C ILE A 548 -8.14 -16.36 10.86
N THR A 549 -8.40 -15.44 9.96
CA THR A 549 -9.43 -14.41 10.13
C THR A 549 -10.82 -15.01 10.08
N ASN A 550 -11.62 -14.73 11.11
CA ASN A 550 -13.02 -15.13 11.19
C ASN A 550 -13.97 -13.99 10.76
N VAL A 551 -13.58 -12.74 11.03
CA VAL A 551 -14.39 -11.56 10.70
C VAL A 551 -13.49 -10.55 10.01
N ILE A 552 -13.92 -10.04 8.85
CA ILE A 552 -13.26 -8.97 8.10
C ILE A 552 -14.21 -7.80 7.92
N TRP A 553 -13.71 -6.59 8.13
CA TRP A 553 -14.43 -5.37 7.78
C TRP A 553 -13.46 -4.29 7.29
N SER A 554 -14.00 -3.22 6.78
CA SER A 554 -13.24 -2.06 6.32
C SER A 554 -13.73 -0.82 7.04
N ALA A 555 -12.83 0.05 7.45
CA ALA A 555 -13.20 1.34 7.99
C ALA A 555 -13.97 2.18 6.96
N ARG A 556 -13.65 2.05 5.69
CA ARG A 556 -14.37 2.65 4.56
C ARG A 556 -15.42 1.68 4.01
N GLN A 557 -16.61 2.18 3.74
CA GLN A 557 -17.78 1.39 3.35
C GLN A 557 -18.49 1.95 2.10
N SER A 558 -17.73 2.35 1.09
CA SER A 558 -18.29 2.68 -0.23
C SER A 558 -18.94 1.45 -0.89
N ASN A 559 -19.77 1.65 -1.89
CA ASN A 559 -20.39 0.54 -2.65
C ASN A 559 -19.33 -0.42 -3.23
N ALA A 560 -18.21 0.13 -3.72
CA ALA A 560 -17.11 -0.67 -4.26
C ALA A 560 -16.47 -1.55 -3.18
N ILE A 561 -16.21 -1.00 -2.00
CA ILE A 561 -15.59 -1.71 -0.88
C ILE A 561 -16.52 -2.78 -0.30
N ARG A 562 -17.82 -2.49 -0.16
CA ARG A 562 -18.78 -3.51 0.28
C ARG A 562 -18.85 -4.72 -0.66
N ARG A 563 -18.82 -4.48 -1.97
CA ARG A 563 -18.73 -5.56 -2.98
C ARG A 563 -17.42 -6.32 -2.86
N LYS A 564 -16.32 -5.61 -2.66
CA LYS A 564 -14.99 -6.20 -2.53
C LYS A 564 -14.86 -7.08 -1.29
N LEU A 565 -15.37 -6.64 -0.15
CA LEU A 565 -15.41 -7.46 1.07
C LEU A 565 -16.18 -8.77 0.87
N ARG A 566 -17.31 -8.69 0.20
CA ARG A 566 -18.11 -9.87 -0.13
C ARG A 566 -17.37 -10.81 -1.09
N SER A 567 -16.74 -10.28 -2.14
CA SER A 567 -15.90 -11.06 -3.05
C SER A 567 -14.76 -11.75 -2.31
N ASN A 568 -14.07 -11.02 -1.42
CA ASN A 568 -12.99 -11.55 -0.59
C ASN A 568 -13.43 -12.77 0.23
N VAL A 569 -14.62 -12.74 0.83
CA VAL A 569 -15.14 -13.87 1.60
C VAL A 569 -15.43 -15.08 0.71
N LEU A 570 -15.97 -14.89 -0.49
CA LEU A 570 -16.20 -15.96 -1.44
C LEU A 570 -14.88 -16.55 -1.95
N GLU A 571 -13.94 -15.71 -2.32
CA GLU A 571 -12.60 -16.11 -2.78
C GLU A 571 -11.82 -16.82 -1.67
N SER A 572 -11.86 -16.32 -0.43
CA SER A 572 -11.22 -16.99 0.70
C SER A 572 -11.75 -18.42 0.91
N SER A 573 -13.05 -18.62 0.74
CA SER A 573 -13.65 -19.97 0.82
C SER A 573 -13.16 -20.88 -0.31
N SER A 574 -13.01 -20.36 -1.54
CA SER A 574 -12.54 -21.11 -2.69
C SER A 574 -11.10 -21.62 -2.55
N ILE A 575 -10.26 -20.86 -1.85
CA ILE A 575 -8.85 -21.23 -1.58
C ILE A 575 -8.66 -21.98 -0.24
N GLY A 576 -9.75 -22.41 0.39
CA GLY A 576 -9.72 -23.23 1.60
C GLY A 576 -9.54 -22.45 2.90
N MET A 577 -9.81 -21.16 2.90
CA MET A 577 -9.92 -20.32 4.11
C MET A 577 -11.41 -20.22 4.51
N PHE A 578 -11.94 -21.28 5.05
CA PHE A 578 -13.32 -21.31 5.53
C PHE A 578 -13.45 -20.50 6.83
N GLY A 579 -14.68 -20.15 7.19
CA GLY A 579 -14.94 -19.49 8.48
C GLY A 579 -14.80 -17.97 8.48
N ARG A 580 -14.53 -17.34 7.34
CA ARG A 580 -14.49 -15.89 7.22
C ARG A 580 -15.88 -15.34 6.91
N MET A 581 -16.29 -14.33 7.69
CA MET A 581 -17.47 -13.51 7.43
C MET A 581 -17.06 -12.05 7.21
N CYS A 582 -17.77 -11.32 6.38
CA CYS A 582 -17.58 -9.88 6.25
C CYS A 582 -18.68 -9.10 6.97
N ILE A 583 -18.30 -7.95 7.48
CA ILE A 583 -19.25 -6.97 8.04
C ILE A 583 -19.24 -5.75 7.14
N THR A 584 -20.42 -5.37 6.72
CA THR A 584 -20.67 -4.16 5.94
C THR A 584 -21.70 -3.29 6.66
N ARG A 585 -21.77 -2.02 6.35
CA ARG A 585 -22.73 -1.10 6.95
C ARG A 585 -23.33 -0.15 5.92
N ALA A 586 -24.43 0.49 6.32
CA ALA A 586 -24.94 1.61 5.59
C ALA A 586 -23.95 2.81 5.65
N PRO A 587 -23.81 3.60 4.58
CA PRO A 587 -23.18 4.90 4.66
C PRO A 587 -23.78 5.76 5.76
N MET A 588 -23.01 6.74 6.24
CA MET A 588 -23.53 7.71 7.19
C MET A 588 -24.70 8.48 6.61
N ASN A 589 -25.63 8.88 7.44
CA ASN A 589 -26.81 9.64 7.07
C ASN A 589 -27.75 8.93 6.04
N THR A 590 -27.71 7.60 6.03
CA THR A 590 -28.62 6.81 5.18
C THR A 590 -29.98 6.69 5.84
N ASP A 591 -31.04 7.02 5.10
CA ASP A 591 -32.41 6.82 5.60
C ASP A 591 -32.82 5.34 5.64
N LYS A 592 -33.86 5.03 6.43
CA LYS A 592 -34.30 3.67 6.68
C LYS A 592 -34.79 2.93 5.44
N ALA A 593 -35.42 3.64 4.50
CA ALA A 593 -35.94 3.02 3.27
C ALA A 593 -34.79 2.65 2.34
N LEU A 594 -33.79 3.52 2.20
CA LEU A 594 -32.60 3.25 1.42
C LEU A 594 -31.74 2.13 2.05
N ALA A 595 -31.64 2.10 3.39
CA ALA A 595 -30.93 1.01 4.07
C ALA A 595 -31.60 -0.35 3.81
N GLN A 596 -32.95 -0.43 3.87
CA GLN A 596 -33.69 -1.65 3.57
C GLN A 596 -33.56 -2.05 2.10
N SER A 597 -33.64 -1.09 1.19
CA SER A 597 -33.45 -1.31 -0.25
C SER A 597 -32.06 -1.86 -0.53
N ASN A 598 -31.02 -1.26 0.01
CA ASN A 598 -29.64 -1.71 -0.15
C ASN A 598 -29.42 -3.12 0.41
N ALA A 599 -30.00 -3.44 1.55
CA ALA A 599 -29.92 -4.78 2.14
C ALA A 599 -30.70 -5.83 1.34
N ALA A 600 -31.79 -5.42 0.71
CA ALA A 600 -32.67 -6.31 -0.04
C ALA A 600 -32.23 -6.56 -1.49
N GLU A 601 -31.46 -5.65 -2.07
CA GLU A 601 -31.16 -5.64 -3.50
C GLU A 601 -30.13 -6.74 -3.87
N PRO A 602 -30.51 -7.72 -4.72
CA PRO A 602 -29.58 -8.72 -5.23
C PRO A 602 -28.75 -8.10 -6.38
N GLY A 603 -27.49 -8.38 -6.48
CA GLY A 603 -26.65 -7.97 -7.60
C GLY A 603 -25.77 -6.75 -7.29
N VAL A 604 -26.05 -5.60 -7.86
CA VAL A 604 -25.21 -4.40 -7.69
C VAL A 604 -25.18 -3.94 -6.24
N GLY A 605 -24.07 -4.19 -5.58
CA GLY A 605 -23.95 -3.98 -4.14
C GLY A 605 -24.72 -5.02 -3.34
N ALA A 606 -24.91 -6.22 -3.89
CA ALA A 606 -25.65 -7.30 -3.27
C ALA A 606 -25.08 -7.65 -1.90
N TYR A 607 -25.71 -7.14 -0.87
CA TYR A 607 -25.39 -7.42 0.52
C TYR A 607 -26.07 -8.70 1.01
N ARG A 608 -26.82 -9.34 0.15
CA ARG A 608 -27.56 -10.57 0.44
C ARG A 608 -26.65 -11.77 0.26
N GLU A 609 -25.85 -12.03 1.27
CA GLU A 609 -24.95 -13.16 1.31
C GLU A 609 -24.97 -13.82 2.70
N GLN A 610 -24.94 -15.13 2.75
CA GLN A 610 -24.96 -15.88 4.01
C GLN A 610 -23.77 -15.63 4.94
N ARG A 611 -22.70 -15.01 4.44
CA ARG A 611 -21.51 -14.64 5.21
C ARG A 611 -21.30 -13.13 5.27
N ASN A 612 -22.28 -12.35 4.89
CA ASN A 612 -22.26 -10.90 5.06
C ASN A 612 -23.22 -10.48 6.18
N ILE A 613 -22.75 -9.59 7.03
CA ILE A 613 -23.54 -8.96 8.09
C ILE A 613 -23.66 -7.49 7.73
N TYR A 614 -24.85 -7.06 7.40
CA TYR A 614 -25.13 -5.67 7.05
C TYR A 614 -25.67 -4.92 8.25
N CYS A 615 -24.90 -3.96 8.77
CA CYS A 615 -25.20 -3.20 9.98
C CYS A 615 -25.92 -1.87 9.67
N TYR A 616 -26.95 -1.55 10.42
CA TYR A 616 -27.67 -0.28 10.41
C TYR A 616 -28.60 -0.20 11.64
N PRO A 617 -28.81 0.98 12.24
CA PRO A 617 -28.14 2.26 11.98
C PRO A 617 -26.69 2.28 12.47
N ASN A 618 -25.96 3.34 12.09
CA ASN A 618 -24.67 3.65 12.70
C ASN A 618 -24.88 4.14 14.14
N VAL A 619 -23.81 4.31 14.89
CA VAL A 619 -23.88 4.57 16.33
C VAL A 619 -23.11 5.83 16.71
N VAL A 620 -23.47 6.42 17.82
CA VAL A 620 -22.71 7.51 18.46
C VAL A 620 -21.79 6.92 19.50
N SER A 621 -20.53 7.30 19.47
CA SER A 621 -19.52 6.85 20.43
C SER A 621 -18.66 8.00 20.91
N PHE A 622 -18.06 7.82 22.07
CA PHE A 622 -17.12 8.78 22.64
C PHE A 622 -15.69 8.47 22.17
N VAL A 623 -15.00 9.48 21.66
CA VAL A 623 -13.59 9.39 21.23
C VAL A 623 -12.75 10.34 22.08
N PRO A 624 -12.01 9.82 23.08
CA PRO A 624 -11.28 10.64 24.06
C PRO A 624 -10.28 11.61 23.42
N GLN A 625 -9.64 11.21 22.33
CA GLN A 625 -8.65 12.02 21.63
C GLN A 625 -9.25 13.30 21.03
N ILE A 626 -10.52 13.27 20.68
CA ILE A 626 -11.25 14.45 20.19
C ILE A 626 -11.62 15.36 21.35
N ALA A 627 -12.14 14.80 22.44
CA ALA A 627 -12.46 15.54 23.65
C ALA A 627 -11.23 16.25 24.25
N ALA A 628 -10.10 15.53 24.35
CA ALA A 628 -8.86 16.06 24.92
C ALA A 628 -8.25 17.22 24.11
N ARG A 629 -8.63 17.37 22.85
CA ARG A 629 -8.09 18.41 21.95
C ARG A 629 -8.96 19.65 21.84
N GLY A 630 -10.11 19.66 22.46
CA GLY A 630 -11.05 20.77 22.35
C GLY A 630 -11.52 21.05 20.92
N ILE A 631 -11.51 20.03 20.06
CA ILE A 631 -12.00 20.11 18.69
C ILE A 631 -13.52 20.14 18.75
N GLY A 632 -14.05 21.26 19.16
CA GLY A 632 -15.49 21.46 19.29
C GLY A 632 -16.01 22.57 18.40
N GLY A 633 -17.25 22.45 18.03
CA GLY A 633 -18.07 23.57 17.61
C GLY A 633 -18.02 24.00 16.15
N GLY A 634 -17.13 23.49 15.31
CA GLY A 634 -17.08 23.88 13.90
C GLY A 634 -16.92 22.72 12.93
N LEU A 635 -16.71 21.52 13.45
CA LEU A 635 -16.26 20.36 12.66
C LEU A 635 -17.26 19.20 12.68
N GLY A 636 -18.49 19.40 13.11
CA GLY A 636 -19.49 18.34 13.21
C GLY A 636 -19.29 17.39 14.39
N PHE A 637 -18.32 17.68 15.26
CA PHE A 637 -18.19 17.03 16.58
C PHE A 637 -18.82 17.90 17.65
N THR A 638 -19.40 17.24 18.63
CA THR A 638 -19.78 17.93 19.88
C THR A 638 -18.50 18.18 20.69
N ALA A 639 -18.45 19.26 21.45
CA ALA A 639 -17.29 19.66 22.26
C ALA A 639 -16.85 18.57 23.27
N ASP A 640 -17.71 17.62 23.54
CA ASP A 640 -17.57 16.51 24.48
C ASP A 640 -16.99 15.24 23.84
N GLY A 641 -16.58 15.27 22.57
CA GLY A 641 -15.93 14.15 21.88
C GLY A 641 -16.88 13.06 21.38
N LEU A 642 -18.17 13.36 21.32
CA LEU A 642 -19.16 12.43 20.74
C LEU A 642 -19.07 12.45 19.21
N VAL A 643 -19.02 11.28 18.60
CA VAL A 643 -18.82 11.10 17.14
C VAL A 643 -19.75 10.03 16.60
N ASN A 644 -20.32 10.26 15.43
CA ASN A 644 -20.98 9.21 14.67
C ASN A 644 -19.92 8.24 14.12
N LEU A 645 -19.99 6.98 14.51
CA LEU A 645 -19.11 5.91 14.03
C LEU A 645 -19.89 4.79 13.36
N GLY A 646 -19.23 4.07 12.49
CA GLY A 646 -19.80 2.89 11.86
C GLY A 646 -20.11 1.78 12.88
N ALA A 647 -21.28 1.20 12.78
CA ALA A 647 -21.70 0.07 13.62
C ALA A 647 -20.92 -1.21 13.35
N ASP A 648 -20.26 -1.30 12.19
CA ASP A 648 -19.45 -2.44 11.73
C ASP A 648 -18.30 -2.76 12.68
N GLY A 649 -17.55 -1.75 13.14
CA GLY A 649 -16.46 -1.95 14.11
C GLY A 649 -16.95 -2.49 15.46
N PHE A 650 -18.10 -2.06 15.93
CA PHE A 650 -18.71 -2.60 17.16
C PHE A 650 -19.20 -4.04 16.97
N MET A 651 -19.85 -4.33 15.84
CA MET A 651 -20.24 -5.70 15.51
C MET A 651 -19.02 -6.63 15.41
N ALA A 652 -17.92 -6.16 14.81
CA ALA A 652 -16.68 -6.93 14.73
C ALA A 652 -16.10 -7.22 16.13
N SER A 653 -16.12 -6.24 17.02
CA SER A 653 -15.70 -6.39 18.41
C SER A 653 -16.56 -7.44 19.14
N ILE A 654 -17.89 -7.35 19.06
CA ILE A 654 -18.83 -8.31 19.64
C ILE A 654 -18.52 -9.72 19.12
N LEU A 655 -18.47 -9.91 17.82
CA LEU A 655 -18.25 -11.23 17.22
C LEU A 655 -16.86 -11.80 17.52
N SER A 656 -15.84 -10.97 17.74
CA SER A 656 -14.52 -11.46 18.13
C SER A 656 -14.47 -12.05 19.52
N GLN A 657 -15.36 -11.61 20.42
CA GLN A 657 -15.42 -12.05 21.82
C GLN A 657 -16.40 -13.21 22.03
N LEU A 658 -17.46 -13.26 21.22
CA LEU A 658 -18.49 -14.31 21.33
C LEU A 658 -18.04 -15.64 20.76
N PRO A 659 -18.38 -16.76 21.41
CA PRO A 659 -18.30 -18.07 20.80
C PRO A 659 -19.21 -18.16 19.55
N PRO A 660 -18.90 -19.06 18.60
CA PRO A 660 -19.60 -19.08 17.31
C PRO A 660 -21.08 -19.49 17.40
N GLU A 661 -21.45 -20.24 18.42
CA GLU A 661 -22.83 -20.70 18.68
C GLU A 661 -23.74 -19.62 19.25
N GLU A 662 -23.19 -18.54 19.78
CA GLU A 662 -23.93 -17.48 20.43
C GLU A 662 -24.35 -16.36 19.47
N ASN A 663 -25.56 -15.87 19.65
CA ASN A 663 -26.10 -14.78 18.84
C ASN A 663 -25.62 -13.43 19.41
N PRO A 664 -25.13 -12.51 18.56
CA PRO A 664 -24.71 -11.17 19.02
C PRO A 664 -25.82 -10.37 19.71
N GLY A 665 -27.08 -10.72 19.52
CA GLY A 665 -28.21 -10.08 20.20
C GLY A 665 -28.23 -10.21 21.73
N GLN A 666 -27.50 -11.19 22.29
CA GLN A 666 -27.39 -11.33 23.75
C GLN A 666 -26.21 -10.55 24.36
N ALA A 667 -25.35 -9.96 23.54
CA ALA A 667 -24.07 -9.45 23.95
C ALA A 667 -24.13 -8.00 24.40
N THR A 668 -24.94 -7.67 25.40
CA THR A 668 -25.06 -6.32 25.93
C THR A 668 -23.75 -5.78 26.54
N ALA A 669 -22.94 -6.68 27.13
CA ALA A 669 -21.70 -6.31 27.78
C ALA A 669 -20.59 -5.83 26.81
N PHE A 670 -20.69 -6.15 25.52
CA PHE A 670 -19.69 -5.79 24.51
C PHE A 670 -20.04 -4.52 23.71
N THR A 671 -21.13 -3.87 24.04
CA THR A 671 -21.56 -2.59 23.43
C THR A 671 -21.06 -1.36 24.17
N THR A 672 -20.16 -1.54 25.14
CA THR A 672 -19.56 -0.45 25.92
C THR A 672 -18.93 0.60 25.00
N GLY A 673 -19.22 1.87 25.26
CA GLY A 673 -18.73 2.99 24.45
C GLY A 673 -19.70 3.47 23.37
N ILE A 674 -20.81 2.78 23.14
CA ILE A 674 -21.94 3.32 22.38
C ILE A 674 -22.81 4.13 23.33
N VAL A 675 -22.98 5.40 23.02
CA VAL A 675 -23.76 6.34 23.82
C VAL A 675 -25.08 6.73 23.15
N GLY A 676 -25.25 6.32 21.89
CA GLY A 676 -26.47 6.61 21.14
C GLY A 676 -26.48 5.98 19.76
N ILE A 677 -27.59 6.13 19.07
CA ILE A 677 -27.73 5.79 17.66
C ILE A 677 -27.50 7.04 16.83
N GLU A 678 -26.93 6.90 15.65
CA GLU A 678 -26.71 7.99 14.72
C GLU A 678 -27.99 8.83 14.59
N ASN A 679 -27.85 10.12 14.88
CA ASN A 679 -28.93 11.09 14.77
C ASN A 679 -28.56 12.09 13.68
N SER A 680 -29.30 12.07 12.57
CA SER A 680 -29.10 12.99 11.46
C SER A 680 -30.47 13.40 10.90
N PRO A 681 -30.53 14.43 10.04
CA PRO A 681 -31.79 14.89 9.45
C PRO A 681 -32.58 13.78 8.73
N ASN A 682 -31.88 12.75 8.23
CA ASN A 682 -32.50 11.64 7.51
C ASN A 682 -32.81 10.43 8.41
N ILE A 683 -32.35 10.44 9.64
CA ILE A 683 -32.52 9.37 10.62
C ILE A 683 -33.29 9.95 11.82
N SER A 684 -34.57 9.71 11.84
CA SER A 684 -35.44 10.04 12.95
C SER A 684 -35.76 8.80 13.78
N ASN A 685 -36.40 8.98 14.93
CA ASN A 685 -36.76 7.92 15.86
C ASN A 685 -37.28 6.65 15.15
N PHE A 686 -36.64 5.52 15.42
CA PHE A 686 -37.05 4.22 14.95
C PHE A 686 -38.17 3.65 15.81
N THR A 687 -39.17 3.13 15.17
CA THR A 687 -40.26 2.38 15.83
C THR A 687 -39.93 0.89 15.91
N ILE A 688 -40.65 0.16 16.74
CA ILE A 688 -40.53 -1.32 16.79
C ILE A 688 -40.77 -1.94 15.40
N ASN A 689 -41.72 -1.41 14.66
CA ASN A 689 -41.99 -1.88 13.30
C ASN A 689 -40.80 -1.67 12.35
N ASP A 690 -40.03 -0.59 12.52
CA ASP A 690 -38.82 -0.38 11.73
C ASP A 690 -37.80 -1.48 12.01
N TYR A 691 -37.60 -1.88 13.26
CA TYR A 691 -36.69 -2.99 13.61
C TYR A 691 -37.18 -4.34 13.10
N ILE A 692 -38.49 -4.59 13.06
CA ILE A 692 -39.08 -5.78 12.44
C ILE A 692 -38.75 -5.80 10.94
N ASN A 693 -38.92 -4.66 10.26
CA ASN A 693 -38.61 -4.49 8.85
C ASN A 693 -37.11 -4.63 8.59
N PHE A 694 -36.23 -4.09 9.44
CA PHE A 694 -34.81 -4.27 9.35
C PHE A 694 -34.42 -5.75 9.43
N ARG A 695 -34.96 -6.47 10.40
CA ARG A 695 -34.77 -7.91 10.50
C ARG A 695 -35.27 -8.63 9.24
N ALA A 696 -36.44 -8.28 8.71
CA ALA A 696 -36.98 -8.87 7.49
C ALA A 696 -36.07 -8.60 6.28
N ALA A 697 -35.47 -7.43 6.19
CA ALA A 697 -34.52 -7.08 5.13
C ALA A 697 -33.12 -7.72 5.29
N GLY A 698 -32.81 -8.40 6.40
CA GLY A 698 -31.49 -8.99 6.64
C GLY A 698 -30.48 -7.99 7.22
N ILE A 699 -30.96 -7.00 7.95
CA ILE A 699 -30.14 -5.98 8.60
C ILE A 699 -29.90 -6.39 10.05
N ALA A 700 -28.64 -6.42 10.46
CA ALA A 700 -28.22 -6.52 11.85
C ALA A 700 -28.30 -5.12 12.48
N SER A 701 -29.32 -4.89 13.30
CA SER A 701 -29.64 -3.56 13.81
C SER A 701 -29.21 -3.36 15.25
N PHE A 702 -28.73 -2.13 15.53
CA PHE A 702 -28.45 -1.65 16.87
C PHE A 702 -29.63 -0.81 17.41
N ARG A 703 -29.93 -0.95 18.69
CA ARG A 703 -30.97 -0.19 19.39
C ARG A 703 -30.48 0.23 20.76
N MET A 704 -30.94 1.38 21.24
CA MET A 704 -30.80 1.77 22.65
C MET A 704 -31.97 1.19 23.44
N ASP A 705 -31.68 0.53 24.54
CA ASP A 705 -32.63 -0.02 25.46
C ASP A 705 -32.21 0.36 26.89
N ASP A 706 -33.01 1.15 27.58
CA ASP A 706 -32.71 1.71 28.92
C ASP A 706 -31.27 2.29 29.01
N GLY A 707 -30.84 3.03 27.99
CA GLY A 707 -29.53 3.66 27.94
C GLY A 707 -28.37 2.72 27.56
N ILE A 708 -28.66 1.44 27.30
CA ILE A 708 -27.68 0.45 26.89
C ILE A 708 -27.89 0.13 25.42
N ALA A 709 -26.81 0.11 24.65
CA ALA A 709 -26.90 -0.35 23.26
C ALA A 709 -26.99 -1.87 23.21
N ILE A 710 -27.93 -2.35 22.44
CA ILE A 710 -28.10 -3.80 22.16
C ILE A 710 -28.14 -4.06 20.66
N VAL A 711 -27.75 -5.24 20.28
CA VAL A 711 -27.97 -5.75 18.92
C VAL A 711 -29.37 -6.36 18.85
N GLN A 712 -30.31 -5.64 18.25
CA GLN A 712 -31.71 -6.07 18.19
C GLN A 712 -31.92 -7.30 17.32
N SER A 713 -31.14 -7.45 16.25
CA SER A 713 -31.27 -8.60 15.34
C SER A 713 -29.92 -9.14 14.88
N GLY A 714 -29.62 -10.36 15.27
CA GLY A 714 -28.39 -11.08 14.86
C GLY A 714 -28.61 -11.89 13.57
N VAL A 715 -28.82 -11.19 12.45
CA VAL A 715 -29.09 -11.81 11.15
C VAL A 715 -28.03 -11.48 10.11
N THR A 716 -27.79 -12.42 9.20
CA THR A 716 -27.01 -12.18 7.98
C THR A 716 -27.88 -11.55 6.91
N SER A 717 -27.25 -10.98 5.88
CA SER A 717 -27.95 -10.34 4.77
C SER A 717 -28.49 -11.35 3.73
N VAL A 718 -28.45 -12.64 4.01
CA VAL A 718 -28.91 -13.68 3.10
C VAL A 718 -30.43 -13.61 2.87
N ASP A 719 -30.85 -13.95 1.67
CA ASP A 719 -32.26 -14.07 1.34
C ASP A 719 -32.90 -15.21 2.16
N PRO A 720 -33.88 -14.90 3.05
CA PRO A 720 -34.50 -15.93 3.89
C PRO A 720 -35.31 -16.96 3.10
N SER A 721 -35.77 -16.63 1.90
CA SER A 721 -36.47 -17.57 1.04
C SER A 721 -35.56 -18.66 0.46
N LEU A 722 -34.29 -18.31 0.22
CA LEU A 722 -33.31 -19.24 -0.35
C LEU A 722 -32.54 -20.00 0.73
N TYR A 723 -32.20 -19.35 1.84
CA TYR A 723 -31.35 -19.93 2.89
C TYR A 723 -31.86 -19.63 4.31
N PRO A 724 -33.05 -20.10 4.69
CA PRO A 724 -33.67 -19.77 5.99
C PRO A 724 -32.81 -20.20 7.18
N ASN A 725 -32.12 -21.35 7.05
CA ASN A 725 -31.28 -21.90 8.12
C ASN A 725 -29.96 -21.16 8.34
N LEU A 726 -29.48 -20.37 7.38
CA LEU A 726 -28.22 -19.66 7.45
C LEU A 726 -28.39 -18.16 7.69
N ARG A 727 -29.62 -17.73 7.93
CA ARG A 727 -29.94 -16.35 8.22
C ARG A 727 -29.42 -15.90 9.59
N ASN A 728 -29.42 -16.79 10.57
CA ASN A 728 -28.92 -16.49 11.91
C ASN A 728 -27.37 -16.49 11.89
N ILE A 729 -26.75 -15.42 12.41
CA ILE A 729 -25.30 -15.25 12.47
C ILE A 729 -24.64 -16.43 13.22
N ALA A 730 -25.19 -16.82 14.35
CA ALA A 730 -24.63 -17.91 15.16
C ALA A 730 -24.62 -19.24 14.39
N ARG A 731 -25.71 -19.57 13.68
CA ARG A 731 -25.76 -20.79 12.87
C ARG A 731 -24.71 -20.77 11.76
N ARG A 732 -24.55 -19.63 11.08
CA ARG A 732 -23.54 -19.52 10.02
C ARG A 732 -22.12 -19.63 10.59
N ARG A 733 -21.82 -18.92 11.67
CA ARG A 733 -20.53 -19.00 12.37
C ARG A 733 -20.20 -20.40 12.85
N MET A 734 -21.19 -21.09 13.42
CA MET A 734 -21.01 -22.48 13.87
C MET A 734 -20.71 -23.42 12.70
N ALA A 735 -21.43 -23.27 11.58
CA ALA A 735 -21.15 -24.04 10.38
C ALA A 735 -19.74 -23.78 9.85
N ASP A 736 -19.32 -22.52 9.78
CA ASP A 736 -18.00 -22.12 9.31
C ASP A 736 -16.88 -22.59 10.26
N PHE A 737 -17.11 -22.52 11.57
CA PHE A 737 -16.20 -23.07 12.58
C PHE A 737 -15.94 -24.56 12.38
N ILE A 738 -17.00 -25.34 12.19
CA ILE A 738 -16.88 -26.78 11.96
C ILE A 738 -16.18 -27.05 10.63
N GLN A 739 -16.59 -26.36 9.55
CA GLN A 739 -15.98 -26.53 8.23
C GLN A 739 -14.49 -26.21 8.23
N ASP A 740 -14.08 -25.09 8.84
CA ASP A 740 -12.67 -24.70 8.89
C ASP A 740 -11.84 -25.63 9.79
N THR A 741 -12.39 -26.05 10.93
CA THR A 741 -11.74 -27.02 11.81
C THR A 741 -11.47 -28.33 11.09
N LEU A 742 -12.50 -28.89 10.47
CA LEU A 742 -12.40 -30.16 9.75
C LEU A 742 -11.49 -30.05 8.52
N ALA A 743 -11.58 -28.95 7.75
CA ALA A 743 -10.74 -28.75 6.58
C ALA A 743 -9.24 -28.71 6.95
N ARG A 744 -8.90 -28.02 8.04
CA ARG A 744 -7.50 -27.96 8.51
C ARG A 744 -6.99 -29.29 9.02
N ARG A 745 -7.80 -30.03 9.75
CA ARG A 745 -7.43 -31.34 10.30
C ARG A 745 -7.36 -32.41 9.24
N CYS A 746 -8.36 -32.50 8.38
CA CYS A 746 -8.36 -33.44 7.27
C CYS A 746 -7.23 -33.23 6.26
N LYS A 747 -6.65 -32.02 6.21
CA LYS A 747 -5.47 -31.73 5.37
C LYS A 747 -4.30 -32.68 5.67
N GLY A 748 -4.11 -33.10 6.91
CA GLY A 748 -3.05 -34.03 7.30
C GLY A 748 -3.18 -35.43 6.70
N PHE A 749 -4.39 -35.83 6.30
CA PHE A 749 -4.64 -37.10 5.62
C PHE A 749 -4.51 -37.03 4.10
N GLY A 750 -4.48 -35.81 3.55
CA GLY A 750 -4.33 -35.59 2.11
C GLY A 750 -2.98 -36.11 1.59
N LYS A 751 -2.97 -36.54 0.34
CA LYS A 751 -1.80 -37.10 -0.37
C LYS A 751 -1.24 -38.40 0.21
N ARG A 752 -1.91 -39.03 1.15
CA ARG A 752 -1.60 -40.37 1.66
C ARG A 752 -2.36 -41.42 0.87
N LEU A 753 -1.94 -42.72 0.97
CA LEU A 753 -2.61 -43.83 0.31
C LEU A 753 -4.08 -43.95 0.74
N ASN A 754 -4.98 -44.08 -0.23
CA ASN A 754 -6.42 -44.17 0.00
C ASN A 754 -6.84 -45.59 0.41
N THR A 755 -6.47 -46.01 1.62
CA THR A 755 -6.84 -47.33 2.17
C THR A 755 -8.17 -47.28 2.94
N GLN A 756 -8.87 -48.39 3.03
CA GLN A 756 -10.09 -48.47 3.81
C GLN A 756 -9.88 -48.12 5.29
N ALA A 757 -8.78 -48.55 5.87
CA ALA A 757 -8.42 -48.23 7.25
C ALA A 757 -8.30 -46.73 7.48
N ARG A 758 -7.62 -46.02 6.57
CA ARG A 758 -7.50 -44.55 6.66
C ARG A 758 -8.81 -43.81 6.49
N ARG A 759 -9.67 -44.27 5.57
CA ARG A 759 -11.03 -43.70 5.44
C ARG A 759 -11.82 -43.80 6.73
N LYS A 760 -11.77 -45.00 7.37
CA LYS A 760 -12.41 -45.21 8.68
C LYS A 760 -11.79 -44.31 9.77
N ALA A 761 -10.47 -44.18 9.81
CA ALA A 761 -9.80 -43.33 10.79
C ALA A 761 -10.25 -41.83 10.65
N ILE A 762 -10.35 -41.32 9.43
CA ILE A 762 -10.85 -39.96 9.19
C ILE A 762 -12.27 -39.82 9.72
N ALA A 763 -13.15 -40.78 9.43
CA ALA A 763 -14.54 -40.75 9.87
C ALA A 763 -14.66 -40.80 11.40
N VAL A 764 -13.84 -41.62 12.07
CA VAL A 764 -13.77 -41.69 13.54
C VAL A 764 -13.33 -40.36 14.14
N GLU A 765 -12.29 -39.73 13.61
CA GLU A 765 -11.84 -38.42 14.11
C GLU A 765 -12.91 -37.33 13.94
N ILE A 766 -13.60 -37.32 12.80
CA ILE A 766 -14.71 -36.39 12.58
C ILE A 766 -15.82 -36.62 13.61
N ARG A 767 -16.22 -37.86 13.84
CA ARG A 767 -17.24 -38.19 14.86
C ARG A 767 -16.79 -37.77 16.26
N ALA A 768 -15.55 -38.06 16.65
CA ALA A 768 -15.03 -37.71 17.97
C ALA A 768 -15.06 -36.18 18.19
N PHE A 769 -14.72 -35.39 17.17
CA PHE A 769 -14.84 -33.95 17.23
C PHE A 769 -16.29 -33.49 17.40
N LEU A 770 -17.21 -34.05 16.62
CA LEU A 770 -18.64 -33.70 16.67
C LEU A 770 -19.31 -34.17 17.97
N ASP A 771 -18.89 -35.30 18.52
CA ASP A 771 -19.35 -35.78 19.84
C ASP A 771 -18.87 -34.82 20.95
N GLY A 772 -17.68 -34.26 20.84
CA GLY A 772 -17.20 -33.23 21.76
C GLY A 772 -18.07 -31.97 21.71
N LEU A 773 -18.57 -31.57 20.53
CA LEU A 773 -19.49 -30.45 20.39
C LEU A 773 -20.93 -30.80 20.86
N LEU A 774 -21.36 -32.05 20.73
CA LEU A 774 -22.68 -32.52 21.17
C LEU A 774 -22.76 -32.59 22.69
N SER A 775 -21.66 -32.91 23.37
CA SER A 775 -21.50 -32.93 24.82
C SER A 775 -22.66 -33.59 25.56
N LYS A 776 -22.97 -34.80 25.19
CA LYS A 776 -24.13 -35.59 25.71
C LYS A 776 -24.20 -35.67 27.26
N ASN A 777 -23.04 -35.65 27.91
CA ASN A 777 -22.93 -35.79 29.37
C ASN A 777 -22.94 -34.44 30.13
N ASN A 778 -22.91 -33.31 29.43
CA ASN A 778 -22.98 -32.00 30.04
C ASN A 778 -23.79 -31.01 29.16
N PRO A 779 -25.08 -30.88 29.43
CA PRO A 779 -25.97 -30.02 28.64
C PRO A 779 -25.55 -28.58 28.57
N THR A 780 -24.85 -28.08 29.62
CA THR A 780 -24.40 -26.67 29.67
C THR A 780 -23.24 -26.38 28.73
N SER A 781 -22.51 -27.41 28.28
CA SER A 781 -21.42 -27.27 27.30
C SER A 781 -21.81 -27.74 25.89
N GLN A 782 -23.09 -28.01 25.68
CA GLN A 782 -23.60 -28.42 24.37
C GLN A 782 -23.54 -27.25 23.37
N ARG A 783 -22.93 -27.51 22.22
CA ARG A 783 -22.75 -26.52 21.14
C ARG A 783 -23.53 -26.86 19.86
N ILE A 784 -23.90 -28.13 19.67
CA ILE A 784 -24.76 -28.60 18.57
C ILE A 784 -25.87 -29.52 19.13
N ALA A 785 -27.04 -29.53 18.48
CA ALA A 785 -28.16 -30.36 18.88
C ALA A 785 -28.07 -31.82 18.38
N GLY A 786 -27.30 -32.05 17.32
CA GLY A 786 -27.12 -33.37 16.73
C GLY A 786 -26.31 -33.34 15.44
N TYR A 787 -25.82 -34.50 15.04
CA TYR A 787 -25.12 -34.66 13.77
C TYR A 787 -25.31 -36.04 13.16
N SER A 788 -25.03 -36.16 11.85
CA SER A 788 -24.82 -37.43 11.17
C SER A 788 -23.63 -37.35 10.23
N VAL A 789 -22.87 -38.44 10.14
CA VAL A 789 -21.72 -38.60 9.25
C VAL A 789 -21.97 -39.76 8.32
N ASP A 790 -22.07 -39.49 7.04
CA ASP A 790 -22.28 -40.49 5.99
C ASP A 790 -20.98 -40.60 5.16
N GLU A 791 -20.35 -41.74 5.28
CA GLU A 791 -19.09 -42.06 4.59
C GLU A 791 -19.30 -43.02 3.39
N LYS A 792 -20.56 -43.39 3.10
CA LYS A 792 -20.89 -44.28 2.00
C LYS A 792 -21.39 -43.59 0.76
N SER A 793 -22.28 -42.63 0.93
CA SER A 793 -22.91 -41.94 -0.18
C SER A 793 -21.90 -41.09 -1.02
N GLY A 794 -21.89 -41.30 -2.32
CA GLY A 794 -20.99 -40.62 -3.24
C GLY A 794 -19.57 -41.20 -3.34
N ASN A 795 -19.31 -42.34 -2.67
CA ASN A 795 -18.05 -43.07 -2.76
C ASN A 795 -18.23 -44.31 -3.62
N THR A 796 -18.00 -44.18 -4.91
CA THR A 796 -17.99 -45.30 -5.87
C THR A 796 -16.59 -45.88 -6.01
N VAL A 797 -16.46 -47.07 -6.58
CA VAL A 797 -15.15 -47.63 -6.91
C VAL A 797 -14.33 -46.66 -7.78
N GLN A 798 -15.01 -45.99 -8.68
CA GLN A 798 -14.37 -45.03 -9.60
C GLN A 798 -13.86 -43.79 -8.88
N THR A 799 -14.64 -43.17 -8.00
CA THR A 799 -14.20 -41.97 -7.23
C THR A 799 -13.07 -42.32 -6.28
N LEU A 800 -13.11 -43.47 -5.65
CA LEU A 800 -12.04 -43.96 -4.76
C LEU A 800 -10.76 -44.28 -5.53
N ALA A 801 -10.86 -44.81 -6.76
CA ALA A 801 -9.71 -45.03 -7.64
C ALA A 801 -9.07 -43.73 -8.10
N GLN A 802 -9.87 -42.65 -8.25
CA GLN A 802 -9.38 -41.28 -8.53
C GLN A 802 -8.77 -40.58 -7.30
N GLY A 803 -8.70 -41.28 -6.16
CA GLY A 803 -8.17 -40.71 -4.91
C GLY A 803 -9.15 -39.76 -4.20
N ILE A 804 -10.42 -39.75 -4.59
CA ILE A 804 -11.45 -38.91 -3.98
C ILE A 804 -12.20 -39.74 -2.92
N PHE A 805 -12.20 -39.25 -1.68
CA PHE A 805 -13.02 -39.76 -0.60
C PHE A 805 -13.98 -38.69 -0.11
N ARG A 806 -15.28 -38.93 -0.23
CA ARG A 806 -16.34 -38.00 0.14
C ARG A 806 -16.96 -38.37 1.46
N ILE A 807 -17.10 -37.41 2.36
CA ILE A 807 -17.83 -37.57 3.63
C ILE A 807 -18.92 -36.50 3.65
N ILE A 808 -20.15 -36.91 3.87
CA ILE A 808 -21.30 -36.01 4.01
C ILE A 808 -21.62 -35.87 5.49
N ILE A 809 -21.50 -34.62 5.97
CA ILE A 809 -21.76 -34.27 7.37
C ILE A 809 -23.01 -33.43 7.43
N ARG A 810 -23.98 -33.83 8.22
CA ARG A 810 -25.21 -33.10 8.51
C ARG A 810 -25.22 -32.72 9.97
N ILE A 811 -25.45 -31.43 10.26
CA ILE A 811 -25.37 -30.89 11.61
C ILE A 811 -26.68 -30.19 11.94
N LYS A 812 -27.22 -30.49 13.09
CA LYS A 812 -28.35 -29.78 13.69
C LYS A 812 -27.78 -28.82 14.72
N THR A 813 -27.81 -27.51 14.43
CA THR A 813 -27.36 -26.47 15.35
C THR A 813 -28.43 -26.23 16.43
N LEU A 814 -27.98 -25.67 17.55
CA LEU A 814 -28.89 -25.13 18.55
C LEU A 814 -29.60 -23.88 17.97
N SER A 815 -30.78 -23.61 18.43
CA SER A 815 -31.53 -22.41 18.11
C SER A 815 -31.40 -21.39 19.23
N SER A 816 -31.21 -20.10 18.89
CA SER A 816 -31.34 -19.02 19.87
C SER A 816 -32.81 -18.87 20.29
N LEU A 817 -33.02 -18.51 21.52
CA LEU A 817 -34.35 -18.14 22.02
C LEU A 817 -34.59 -16.67 21.58
N ASP A 818 -35.27 -16.48 20.46
CA ASP A 818 -35.49 -15.19 19.84
C ASP A 818 -36.69 -14.39 20.42
N ALA A 819 -37.65 -15.13 21.05
CA ALA A 819 -38.82 -14.53 21.65
C ALA A 819 -39.36 -15.41 22.80
N ILE A 820 -39.79 -14.75 23.85
CA ILE A 820 -40.53 -15.36 24.94
C ILE A 820 -41.92 -14.74 24.89
N VAL A 821 -42.93 -15.59 24.74
CA VAL A 821 -44.34 -15.17 24.81
C VAL A 821 -44.85 -15.49 26.20
N LEU A 822 -45.26 -14.47 26.90
CA LEU A 822 -45.85 -14.59 28.20
C LEU A 822 -47.36 -14.33 28.06
N ASP A 823 -48.16 -15.40 28.11
CA ASP A 823 -49.60 -15.29 28.15
C ASP A 823 -50.03 -15.17 29.60
N THR A 824 -50.45 -13.97 29.96
CA THR A 824 -50.88 -13.67 31.33
C THR A 824 -52.39 -13.46 31.33
N GLN A 825 -53.10 -14.25 32.14
CA GLN A 825 -54.50 -14.05 32.43
C GLN A 825 -54.66 -13.37 33.77
N VAL A 826 -55.32 -12.24 33.77
CA VAL A 826 -55.56 -11.44 34.97
C VAL A 826 -57.09 -11.24 35.10
N GLY A 827 -57.67 -11.68 36.18
CA GLY A 827 -59.11 -11.47 36.44
C GLY A 827 -59.53 -12.09 37.77
N GLU A 828 -60.65 -11.64 38.33
CA GLU A 828 -61.17 -12.17 39.58
C GLU A 828 -61.60 -13.64 39.46
N SER A 829 -61.82 -14.18 38.25
CA SER A 829 -62.27 -15.55 37.98
C SER A 829 -61.22 -16.40 37.33
N VAL A 830 -59.93 -16.01 37.41
CA VAL A 830 -58.85 -16.85 36.83
C VAL A 830 -58.59 -18.05 37.72
N GLU A 831 -58.80 -19.22 37.17
CA GLU A 831 -58.50 -20.49 37.83
C GLU A 831 -56.99 -20.72 37.84
N VAL A 832 -56.36 -20.73 39.00
CA VAL A 832 -54.94 -20.97 39.16
C VAL A 832 -54.75 -22.50 39.33
N THR A 833 -54.35 -23.14 38.28
CA THR A 833 -53.94 -24.56 38.32
C THR A 833 -52.43 -24.64 38.40
N GLU A 834 -51.91 -25.23 39.46
CA GLU A 834 -50.50 -25.52 39.65
C GLU A 834 -50.09 -26.61 38.60
N PHE A 835 -49.31 -26.24 37.60
CA PHE A 835 -48.73 -27.20 36.67
C PHE A 835 -47.47 -27.76 37.32
N ILE A 836 -47.56 -29.00 37.82
CA ILE A 836 -46.37 -29.76 38.21
C ILE A 836 -45.79 -30.37 36.91
N PRO A 837 -44.63 -29.92 36.42
CA PRO A 837 -44.06 -30.57 35.28
C PRO A 837 -43.67 -31.98 35.63
N GLU A 838 -44.19 -32.95 34.89
CA GLU A 838 -43.72 -34.33 34.95
C GLU A 838 -42.23 -34.33 34.56
N GLY A 839 -41.38 -34.90 35.45
CA GLY A 839 -39.95 -34.92 35.39
C GLY A 839 -39.32 -35.65 34.20
#